data_60ff3d0776a759cce6b134263cbd8a4f
#
_entry.id   60ff3d0776a759cce6b134263cbd8a4f
#
_cell.length_a   1.000
_cell.length_b   1.000
_cell.length_c   1.000
_cell.angle_alpha   90.00
_cell.angle_beta   90.00
_cell.angle_gamma   90.00
#
_symmetry.space_group_name_H-M   'P 1'
#
loop_
_entity.id
_entity.type
_entity.pdbx_description
1 polymer ?
#
loop_
_entity_poly.entity_id
_entity_poly.type
_entity_poly.pdbx_seq_one_letter_code
_entity_poly.pdbx_strand_id
1 'polypeptide(L)'
;LDVRVLGVEAEESFALGGLNQLVFGLRGALASLDEPDRAALEPVAGGELDSSLSAMQLMTAVLHLLVAASELRPVLLLVDDVQWLDDVSAVVLGAVGRRLVDQKVRILAGRRVPSESKFTTEGWTEIFLDPLEAGDSEQLLARATVPLTPSARQAILAESAGNPLALVELPRAAAQVEGWVGNVPLTERLVTVFGGRLNALTPSVRAELLRAALDGRPFSAPLANQGRYVMSDVHEAVKSGLLNVNPLGQAVFRHPLVSAAVIHQASEQNRRDAHRELAEIYNDVPVRRAVHLSAAATGPDQEVADLLAEAAQLSVRQGGLGAAIEWLHRAAELSTDPGRRAALRADAVFFAARAGRFDKARDISDSTHGEEEHSVAAVLAIAYGAFHGRGEVSATHRQLIYALEGGDTLDDETLNQLVQLLLTITNFGGDYERWRETNDALEPLSSRVDPAILLFRHRYSDIATTAGAVRALLDERIPRLASLGPREVNQLAFPAYSIDALTDLRDRLTLSYKMFRAEGASIDAMAMGCAVMLDLMARGQWEAAERVGAAGLEMAHQIEGGELLRHHFLANLGILAAWQGDLEAARRYATTVTAWSQSRGLGMYLDFARRITVLVALAEADFESAYQAAVSICPPEQFPPFSNQVGDGLLDLVEAAIHTGRLAEAQAHVAEVARLKIAEVSPRVEALTMAVSAMTAPDSEAGELYESALCHPGLSEFPFEHARISLAQGMWLRRQRRFTEARTALTKAAKEFDHLGARPWAERAHSEFRAAGAPGNRPKDNNAPLSPQERRIAELAATGASTKQIAIQLTISPRTVDTHMRNLFPKLGVTSRAALGAALRQLDSVNQTKVGD
;
A
#
# COMPACT_ATOMS: atom_id res chain seq x y z
N LEU A 1 -6.07 24.56 -27.73
CA LEU A 1 -6.38 25.28 -26.49
C LEU A 1 -5.25 25.03 -25.50
N ASP A 2 -4.56 26.10 -25.05
CA ASP A 2 -3.50 26.00 -24.07
C ASP A 2 -4.08 26.30 -22.69
N VAL A 3 -3.95 25.37 -21.77
CA VAL A 3 -4.36 25.51 -20.38
C VAL A 3 -3.11 25.40 -19.50
N ARG A 4 -2.95 26.28 -18.55
CA ARG A 4 -1.82 26.29 -17.65
C ARG A 4 -2.29 26.05 -16.22
N VAL A 5 -1.59 25.18 -15.53
CA VAL A 5 -1.70 24.93 -14.10
C VAL A 5 -0.31 25.19 -13.51
N LEU A 6 -0.24 26.04 -12.53
CA LEU A 6 1.00 26.41 -11.88
C LEU A 6 1.00 25.92 -10.43
N GLY A 7 1.96 25.12 -10.06
CA GLY A 7 2.24 24.81 -8.66
C GLY A 7 2.79 26.05 -7.95
N VAL A 8 2.23 26.39 -6.82
CA VAL A 8 2.62 27.54 -6.01
C VAL A 8 2.88 27.09 -4.59
N GLU A 9 4.07 27.35 -4.07
CA GLU A 9 4.48 26.91 -2.72
C GLU A 9 3.47 27.33 -1.63
N ALA A 10 2.90 28.52 -1.74
CA ALA A 10 1.87 29.01 -0.81
C ALA A 10 0.52 28.27 -0.94
N GLU A 11 0.27 27.58 -2.06
CA GLU A 11 -0.96 26.79 -2.30
C GLU A 11 -0.80 25.29 -2.06
N GLU A 12 0.40 24.79 -1.83
CA GLU A 12 0.69 23.36 -1.59
C GLU A 12 -0.22 22.75 -0.51
N SER A 13 -0.56 23.54 0.50
CA SER A 13 -1.45 23.14 1.59
C SER A 13 -2.96 23.33 1.29
N PHE A 14 -3.34 23.95 0.17
CA PHE A 14 -4.74 24.16 -0.18
C PHE A 14 -5.23 23.09 -1.15
N ALA A 15 -6.08 22.18 -0.66
CA ALA A 15 -6.65 21.13 -1.50
C ALA A 15 -7.37 21.72 -2.72
N LEU A 16 -7.18 21.07 -3.88
CA LEU A 16 -7.79 21.40 -5.17
C LEU A 16 -7.30 22.71 -5.83
N GLY A 17 -6.22 23.35 -5.34
CA GLY A 17 -5.69 24.57 -5.93
C GLY A 17 -5.32 24.40 -7.40
N GLY A 18 -4.58 23.35 -7.75
CA GLY A 18 -4.23 23.02 -9.13
C GLY A 18 -5.43 22.64 -9.99
N LEU A 19 -6.38 21.86 -9.46
CA LEU A 19 -7.61 21.50 -10.16
C LEU A 19 -8.52 22.70 -10.38
N ASN A 20 -8.59 23.63 -9.44
CA ASN A 20 -9.34 24.88 -9.64
C ASN A 20 -8.81 25.65 -10.85
N GLN A 21 -7.50 25.78 -11.02
CA GLN A 21 -6.89 26.46 -12.18
C GLN A 21 -7.27 25.74 -13.48
N LEU A 22 -7.20 24.41 -13.51
CA LEU A 22 -7.58 23.59 -14.67
C LEU A 22 -9.05 23.79 -15.04
N VAL A 23 -9.96 23.58 -14.08
CA VAL A 23 -11.41 23.63 -14.30
C VAL A 23 -11.82 25.05 -14.73
N PHE A 24 -11.24 26.08 -14.12
CA PHE A 24 -11.46 27.45 -14.53
C PHE A 24 -11.01 27.71 -15.97
N GLY A 25 -9.86 27.18 -16.37
CA GLY A 25 -9.33 27.27 -17.74
C GLY A 25 -10.21 26.58 -18.78
N LEU A 26 -10.91 25.52 -18.36
CA LEU A 26 -11.80 24.70 -19.21
C LEU A 26 -13.28 24.94 -18.96
N ARG A 27 -13.68 25.99 -18.22
CA ARG A 27 -15.08 26.25 -17.84
C ARG A 27 -16.08 26.27 -19.00
N GLY A 28 -15.62 26.61 -20.22
CA GLY A 28 -16.43 26.56 -21.42
C GLY A 28 -16.88 25.16 -21.82
N ALA A 29 -16.19 24.12 -21.38
CA ALA A 29 -16.54 22.73 -21.65
C ALA A 29 -17.39 22.09 -20.53
N LEU A 30 -17.58 22.74 -19.38
CA LEU A 30 -18.40 22.22 -18.27
C LEU A 30 -19.86 21.94 -18.70
N ALA A 31 -20.42 22.78 -19.54
CA ALA A 31 -21.78 22.61 -20.03
C ALA A 31 -21.97 21.34 -20.90
N SER A 32 -20.89 20.74 -21.39
CA SER A 32 -20.91 19.53 -22.21
C SER A 32 -20.79 18.26 -21.36
N LEU A 33 -20.62 18.37 -20.05
CA LEU A 33 -20.53 17.25 -19.14
C LEU A 33 -21.89 16.75 -18.68
N ASP A 34 -21.98 15.47 -18.34
CA ASP A 34 -23.10 14.89 -17.63
C ASP A 34 -23.31 15.56 -16.27
N GLU A 35 -24.55 15.51 -15.75
CA GLU A 35 -24.90 16.17 -14.49
C GLU A 35 -24.02 15.80 -13.30
N PRO A 36 -23.66 14.50 -13.07
CA PRO A 36 -22.80 14.13 -11.96
C PRO A 36 -21.38 14.74 -12.05
N ASP A 37 -20.78 14.75 -13.25
CA ASP A 37 -19.43 15.29 -13.46
C ASP A 37 -19.43 16.81 -13.35
N ARG A 38 -20.48 17.47 -13.89
CA ARG A 38 -20.65 18.91 -13.78
C ARG A 38 -20.84 19.33 -12.32
N ALA A 39 -21.73 18.65 -11.58
CA ALA A 39 -21.94 18.90 -10.16
C ALA A 39 -20.67 18.70 -9.32
N ALA A 40 -19.79 17.78 -9.72
CA ALA A 40 -18.51 17.57 -9.06
C ALA A 40 -17.49 18.69 -9.33
N LEU A 41 -17.52 19.33 -10.52
CA LEU A 41 -16.50 20.31 -10.92
C LEU A 41 -16.93 21.78 -10.75
N GLU A 42 -18.22 22.09 -10.71
CA GLU A 42 -18.71 23.46 -10.49
C GLU A 42 -18.24 24.05 -9.15
N PRO A 43 -18.29 23.33 -8.00
CA PRO A 43 -17.73 23.81 -6.76
C PRO A 43 -16.22 24.05 -6.84
N VAL A 44 -15.48 23.15 -7.52
CA VAL A 44 -14.03 23.30 -7.73
C VAL A 44 -13.73 24.57 -8.53
N ALA A 45 -14.52 24.89 -9.57
CA ALA A 45 -14.38 26.14 -10.33
C ALA A 45 -14.63 27.39 -9.47
N GLY A 46 -15.58 27.32 -8.54
CA GLY A 46 -15.88 28.38 -7.58
C GLY A 46 -14.84 28.52 -6.47
N GLY A 47 -13.98 27.55 -6.31
CA GLY A 47 -13.05 27.47 -5.18
C GLY A 47 -13.72 27.01 -3.88
N GLU A 48 -14.90 26.41 -4.01
CA GLU A 48 -15.63 25.78 -2.92
C GLU A 48 -15.22 24.31 -2.83
N LEU A 49 -15.12 23.83 -1.61
CA LEU A 49 -14.78 22.44 -1.33
C LEU A 49 -16.09 21.70 -1.00
N ASP A 50 -16.58 20.88 -1.92
CA ASP A 50 -17.68 19.96 -1.60
C ASP A 50 -17.14 18.77 -0.82
N SER A 51 -17.58 18.66 0.43
CA SER A 51 -17.14 17.62 1.37
C SER A 51 -17.58 16.20 1.00
N SER A 52 -18.46 16.07 0.00
CA SER A 52 -18.99 14.77 -0.43
C SER A 52 -18.18 14.10 -1.55
N LEU A 53 -17.27 14.83 -2.22
CA LEU A 53 -16.55 14.34 -3.40
C LEU A 53 -15.27 13.57 -3.04
N SER A 54 -15.16 12.38 -3.58
CA SER A 54 -13.93 11.58 -3.49
C SER A 54 -12.92 11.94 -4.60
N ALA A 55 -11.62 11.73 -4.37
CA ALA A 55 -10.57 11.92 -5.37
C ALA A 55 -10.86 11.15 -6.68
N MET A 56 -11.51 9.99 -6.60
CA MET A 56 -11.92 9.20 -7.76
C MET A 56 -12.99 9.88 -8.60
N GLN A 57 -13.98 10.49 -7.97
CA GLN A 57 -15.03 11.25 -8.67
C GLN A 57 -14.42 12.47 -9.36
N LEU A 58 -13.54 13.20 -8.67
CA LEU A 58 -12.79 14.31 -9.25
C LEU A 58 -11.93 13.87 -10.43
N MET A 59 -11.20 12.74 -10.31
CA MET A 59 -10.40 12.21 -11.40
C MET A 59 -11.26 11.85 -12.63
N THR A 60 -12.41 11.21 -12.42
CA THR A 60 -13.32 10.84 -13.50
C THR A 60 -13.89 12.09 -14.16
N ALA A 61 -14.37 13.05 -13.39
CA ALA A 61 -14.93 14.29 -13.89
C ALA A 61 -13.88 15.16 -14.63
N VAL A 62 -12.64 15.21 -14.12
CA VAL A 62 -11.53 15.92 -14.80
C VAL A 62 -11.14 15.22 -16.11
N LEU A 63 -11.12 13.88 -16.13
CA LEU A 63 -10.89 13.13 -17.38
C LEU A 63 -11.94 13.46 -18.43
N HIS A 64 -13.22 13.41 -18.06
CA HIS A 64 -14.34 13.75 -18.96
C HIS A 64 -14.29 15.22 -19.40
N LEU A 65 -13.92 16.15 -18.52
CA LEU A 65 -13.73 17.55 -18.86
C LEU A 65 -12.65 17.75 -19.93
N LEU A 66 -11.50 17.11 -19.79
CA LEU A 66 -10.43 17.19 -20.76
C LEU A 66 -10.82 16.56 -22.11
N VAL A 67 -11.52 15.43 -22.08
CA VAL A 67 -12.05 14.79 -23.27
C VAL A 67 -13.05 15.71 -23.97
N ALA A 68 -14.05 16.21 -23.27
CA ALA A 68 -15.05 17.12 -23.82
C ALA A 68 -14.41 18.40 -24.39
N ALA A 69 -13.44 18.98 -23.69
CA ALA A 69 -12.71 20.13 -24.20
C ALA A 69 -11.90 19.78 -25.48
N SER A 70 -11.36 18.58 -25.58
CA SER A 70 -10.58 18.11 -26.72
C SER A 70 -11.40 17.83 -27.98
N GLU A 71 -12.69 17.56 -27.82
CA GLU A 71 -13.63 17.45 -28.93
C GLU A 71 -13.86 18.78 -29.62
N LEU A 72 -13.86 19.87 -28.82
CA LEU A 72 -13.99 21.21 -29.34
C LEU A 72 -12.71 21.70 -30.04
N ARG A 73 -11.57 21.52 -29.40
CA ARG A 73 -10.24 21.88 -29.93
C ARG A 73 -9.16 21.02 -29.26
N PRO A 74 -8.06 20.63 -29.95
CA PRO A 74 -6.93 19.98 -29.29
C PRO A 74 -6.45 20.75 -28.05
N VAL A 75 -6.21 20.03 -26.94
CA VAL A 75 -5.82 20.64 -25.66
C VAL A 75 -4.34 20.36 -25.37
N LEU A 76 -3.60 21.40 -25.06
CA LEU A 76 -2.27 21.34 -24.46
C LEU A 76 -2.40 21.82 -23.00
N LEU A 77 -2.22 20.89 -22.05
CA LEU A 77 -2.18 21.20 -20.64
C LEU A 77 -0.70 21.35 -20.21
N LEU A 78 -0.35 22.52 -19.75
CA LEU A 78 0.98 22.82 -19.18
C LEU A 78 0.85 22.84 -17.67
N VAL A 79 1.54 21.92 -16.99
CA VAL A 79 1.59 21.87 -15.52
C VAL A 79 3.01 22.21 -15.10
N ASP A 80 3.21 23.38 -14.52
CA ASP A 80 4.54 23.83 -14.13
C ASP A 80 4.74 23.74 -12.61
N ASP A 81 5.98 23.49 -12.18
CA ASP A 81 6.36 23.34 -10.77
C ASP A 81 5.48 22.31 -10.00
N VAL A 82 5.33 21.10 -10.54
CA VAL A 82 4.46 20.07 -9.98
C VAL A 82 4.76 19.68 -8.52
N GLN A 83 5.97 20.00 -8.04
CA GLN A 83 6.36 19.78 -6.64
C GLN A 83 5.59 20.68 -5.67
N TRP A 84 4.97 21.74 -6.12
CA TRP A 84 4.17 22.67 -5.33
C TRP A 84 2.67 22.59 -5.64
N LEU A 85 2.22 21.54 -6.32
CA LEU A 85 0.81 21.23 -6.41
C LEU A 85 0.33 20.64 -5.09
N ASP A 86 -0.88 20.98 -4.70
CA ASP A 86 -1.55 20.28 -3.60
C ASP A 86 -1.68 18.78 -3.88
N ASP A 87 -1.67 17.97 -2.84
CA ASP A 87 -1.66 16.51 -2.92
C ASP A 87 -2.78 15.96 -3.82
N VAL A 88 -4.00 16.52 -3.73
CA VAL A 88 -5.16 16.03 -4.49
C VAL A 88 -5.01 16.36 -5.97
N SER A 89 -4.63 17.60 -6.29
CA SER A 89 -4.38 18.01 -7.68
C SER A 89 -3.24 17.23 -8.31
N ALA A 90 -2.15 17.01 -7.60
CA ALA A 90 -1.00 16.22 -8.05
C ALA A 90 -1.41 14.78 -8.39
N VAL A 91 -2.14 14.12 -7.50
CA VAL A 91 -2.63 12.75 -7.71
C VAL A 91 -3.61 12.66 -8.88
N VAL A 92 -4.60 13.57 -8.93
CA VAL A 92 -5.61 13.56 -10.00
C VAL A 92 -4.97 13.81 -11.36
N LEU A 93 -4.13 14.83 -11.50
CA LEU A 93 -3.49 15.17 -12.77
C LEU A 93 -2.52 14.08 -13.24
N GLY A 94 -1.72 13.50 -12.35
CA GLY A 94 -0.85 12.38 -12.66
C GLY A 94 -1.63 11.14 -13.12
N ALA A 95 -2.75 10.83 -12.47
CA ALA A 95 -3.60 9.69 -12.81
C ALA A 95 -4.40 9.90 -14.11
N VAL A 96 -4.88 11.11 -14.35
CA VAL A 96 -5.60 11.47 -15.59
C VAL A 96 -4.65 11.40 -16.79
N GLY A 97 -3.42 11.91 -16.67
CA GLY A 97 -2.45 11.86 -17.76
C GLY A 97 -2.19 10.45 -18.31
N ARG A 98 -2.18 9.45 -17.45
CA ARG A 98 -2.05 8.03 -17.87
C ARG A 98 -3.26 7.47 -18.61
N ARG A 99 -4.44 8.10 -18.50
CA ARG A 99 -5.71 7.62 -19.09
C ARG A 99 -6.10 8.32 -20.39
N LEU A 100 -5.39 9.37 -20.77
CA LEU A 100 -5.63 10.16 -21.98
C LEU A 100 -5.02 9.55 -23.25
N VAL A 101 -4.96 8.23 -23.33
CA VAL A 101 -4.46 7.51 -24.51
C VAL A 101 -5.44 7.76 -25.66
N ASP A 102 -4.91 8.07 -26.86
CA ASP A 102 -5.65 8.33 -28.09
C ASP A 102 -6.58 9.56 -28.10
N GLN A 103 -6.55 10.40 -27.07
CA GLN A 103 -7.27 11.66 -27.00
C GLN A 103 -6.45 12.82 -27.63
N LYS A 104 -7.15 13.87 -28.10
CA LYS A 104 -6.49 15.10 -28.62
C LYS A 104 -6.02 16.01 -27.46
N VAL A 105 -5.50 15.39 -26.41
CA VAL A 105 -4.93 16.06 -25.24
C VAL A 105 -3.46 15.71 -25.15
N ARG A 106 -2.62 16.71 -24.86
CA ARG A 106 -1.22 16.52 -24.50
C ARG A 106 -0.96 17.24 -23.19
N ILE A 107 -0.20 16.61 -22.32
CA ILE A 107 0.18 17.19 -21.04
C ILE A 107 1.71 17.32 -21.01
N LEU A 108 2.19 18.48 -20.66
CA LEU A 108 3.60 18.74 -20.38
C LEU A 108 3.70 19.20 -18.93
N ALA A 109 4.41 18.44 -18.11
CA ALA A 109 4.62 18.72 -16.71
C ALA A 109 6.09 19.06 -16.42
N GLY A 110 6.34 20.17 -15.73
CA GLY A 110 7.66 20.59 -15.28
C GLY A 110 7.85 20.30 -13.79
N ARG A 111 8.99 19.67 -13.42
CA ARG A 111 9.35 19.46 -12.00
C ARG A 111 10.81 19.74 -11.76
N ARG A 112 11.16 20.10 -10.53
CA ARG A 112 12.55 20.17 -10.08
C ARG A 112 13.00 18.81 -9.55
N VAL A 113 14.27 18.48 -9.76
CA VAL A 113 14.88 17.23 -9.27
C VAL A 113 16.10 17.60 -8.42
N PRO A 114 16.26 17.06 -7.20
CA PRO A 114 15.29 16.20 -6.49
C PRO A 114 14.15 17.01 -5.87
N SER A 115 12.94 16.51 -5.93
CA SER A 115 11.79 17.06 -5.21
C SER A 115 10.77 15.97 -4.90
N GLU A 116 10.13 16.04 -3.76
CA GLU A 116 9.00 15.18 -3.39
C GLU A 116 7.72 15.75 -3.98
N SER A 117 6.91 14.93 -4.62
CA SER A 117 5.58 15.28 -5.12
C SER A 117 4.71 14.05 -5.23
N LYS A 118 3.42 14.19 -4.96
CA LYS A 118 2.41 13.15 -5.22
C LYS A 118 2.06 12.98 -6.70
N PHE A 119 2.60 13.83 -7.55
CA PHE A 119 2.45 13.70 -9.00
C PHE A 119 3.26 12.51 -9.51
N THR A 120 2.56 11.43 -9.86
CA THR A 120 3.20 10.19 -10.31
C THR A 120 3.57 10.28 -11.79
N THR A 121 4.84 10.02 -12.12
CA THR A 121 5.37 10.03 -13.50
C THR A 121 5.40 8.64 -14.15
N GLU A 122 4.92 7.61 -13.47
CA GLU A 122 4.84 6.25 -14.02
C GLU A 122 4.03 6.23 -15.32
N GLY A 123 4.63 5.73 -16.39
CA GLY A 123 4.02 5.72 -17.73
C GLY A 123 4.15 7.04 -18.52
N TRP A 124 4.85 8.04 -17.99
CA TRP A 124 5.17 9.28 -18.69
C TRP A 124 6.55 9.21 -19.36
N THR A 125 6.73 9.98 -20.43
CA THR A 125 8.05 10.18 -21.01
C THR A 125 8.76 11.30 -20.24
N GLU A 126 9.88 10.99 -19.60
CA GLU A 126 10.69 11.97 -18.87
C GLU A 126 11.78 12.56 -19.78
N ILE A 127 11.93 13.88 -19.73
CA ILE A 127 12.96 14.64 -20.43
C ILE A 127 13.75 15.41 -19.38
N PHE A 128 15.02 15.07 -19.20
CA PHE A 128 15.91 15.79 -18.32
C PHE A 128 16.50 17.00 -19.06
N LEU A 129 16.43 18.16 -18.41
CA LEU A 129 17.02 19.40 -18.94
C LEU A 129 18.34 19.66 -18.22
N ASP A 130 19.41 19.52 -18.94
CA ASP A 130 20.75 19.87 -18.46
C ASP A 130 20.95 21.40 -18.45
N PRO A 131 21.88 21.93 -17.63
CA PRO A 131 22.31 23.32 -17.73
C PRO A 131 22.75 23.67 -19.17
N LEU A 132 22.55 24.95 -19.57
CA LEU A 132 23.01 25.42 -20.87
C LEU A 132 24.52 25.25 -21.01
N GLU A 133 24.98 24.82 -22.18
CA GLU A 133 26.41 24.78 -22.49
C GLU A 133 27.03 26.20 -22.53
N ALA A 134 28.35 26.28 -22.40
CA ALA A 134 29.05 27.55 -22.32
C ALA A 134 28.74 28.48 -23.51
N GLY A 135 28.70 27.94 -24.74
CA GLY A 135 28.37 28.69 -25.93
C GLY A 135 26.96 29.28 -25.96
N ASP A 136 25.97 28.48 -25.51
CA ASP A 136 24.57 28.92 -25.44
C ASP A 136 24.36 29.90 -24.28
N SER A 137 25.06 29.72 -23.19
CA SER A 137 25.09 30.64 -22.05
C SER A 137 25.63 32.01 -22.48
N GLU A 138 26.71 32.06 -23.27
CA GLU A 138 27.26 33.27 -23.84
C GLU A 138 26.30 33.95 -24.81
N GLN A 139 25.62 33.17 -25.68
CA GLN A 139 24.63 33.72 -26.60
C GLN A 139 23.44 34.33 -25.87
N LEU A 140 22.94 33.63 -24.83
CA LEU A 140 21.84 34.14 -24.02
C LEU A 140 22.23 35.41 -23.28
N LEU A 141 23.42 35.44 -22.68
CA LEU A 141 23.96 36.62 -21.99
C LEU A 141 24.22 37.81 -22.98
N ALA A 142 24.60 37.54 -24.24
CA ALA A 142 24.76 38.55 -25.26
C ALA A 142 23.44 39.27 -25.63
N ARG A 143 22.31 38.67 -25.38
CA ARG A 143 20.97 39.28 -25.56
C ARG A 143 20.58 40.21 -24.39
N ALA A 144 21.38 40.26 -23.34
CA ALA A 144 21.12 41.19 -22.23
C ALA A 144 21.19 42.64 -22.73
N THR A 145 20.18 43.43 -22.41
CA THR A 145 20.06 44.85 -22.82
C THR A 145 20.96 45.80 -22.01
N VAL A 146 21.73 45.26 -21.06
CA VAL A 146 22.57 46.03 -20.14
C VAL A 146 24.03 45.87 -20.54
N PRO A 147 24.78 46.94 -20.70
CA PRO A 147 26.21 46.87 -20.98
C PRO A 147 26.96 46.29 -19.77
N LEU A 148 27.68 45.17 -20.00
CA LEU A 148 28.49 44.50 -18.99
C LEU A 148 29.97 44.71 -19.25
N THR A 149 30.76 44.92 -18.20
CA THR A 149 32.22 44.86 -18.29
C THR A 149 32.67 43.41 -18.56
N PRO A 150 33.83 43.18 -19.19
CA PRO A 150 34.35 41.83 -19.43
C PRO A 150 34.45 40.98 -18.16
N SER A 151 34.84 41.57 -17.04
CA SER A 151 34.94 40.92 -15.74
C SER A 151 33.56 40.54 -15.17
N ALA A 152 32.57 41.43 -15.27
CA ALA A 152 31.19 41.14 -14.85
C ALA A 152 30.57 40.04 -15.70
N ARG A 153 30.83 40.06 -17.03
CA ARG A 153 30.36 38.99 -17.93
C ARG A 153 30.93 37.64 -17.54
N GLN A 154 32.22 37.53 -17.29
CA GLN A 154 32.87 36.28 -16.90
C GLN A 154 32.38 35.79 -15.53
N ALA A 155 32.17 36.67 -14.57
CA ALA A 155 31.62 36.34 -13.27
C ALA A 155 30.18 35.80 -13.38
N ILE A 156 29.30 36.43 -14.17
CA ILE A 156 27.93 36.01 -14.42
C ILE A 156 27.90 34.63 -15.08
N LEU A 157 28.74 34.38 -16.08
CA LEU A 157 28.82 33.08 -16.74
C LEU A 157 29.24 31.98 -15.75
N ALA A 158 30.25 32.21 -14.93
CA ALA A 158 30.74 31.28 -13.94
C ALA A 158 29.68 31.00 -12.85
N GLU A 159 29.01 32.03 -12.36
CA GLU A 159 28.04 31.96 -11.27
C GLU A 159 26.69 31.41 -11.69
N SER A 160 26.26 31.65 -12.93
CA SER A 160 25.01 31.13 -13.46
C SER A 160 25.03 29.60 -13.62
N ALA A 161 26.24 29.02 -13.77
CA ALA A 161 26.42 27.60 -14.00
C ALA A 161 25.49 27.05 -15.11
N GLY A 162 25.23 27.82 -16.16
CA GLY A 162 24.32 27.46 -17.24
C GLY A 162 22.82 27.61 -16.94
N ASN A 163 22.45 28.18 -15.80
CA ASN A 163 21.05 28.43 -15.47
C ASN A 163 20.48 29.59 -16.28
N PRO A 164 19.45 29.39 -17.15
CA PRO A 164 18.94 30.45 -18.02
C PRO A 164 18.35 31.64 -17.28
N LEU A 165 17.68 31.43 -16.14
CA LEU A 165 17.11 32.51 -15.34
C LEU A 165 18.21 33.41 -14.77
N ALA A 166 19.26 32.79 -14.24
CA ALA A 166 20.42 33.53 -13.73
C ALA A 166 21.07 34.38 -14.83
N LEU A 167 21.26 33.82 -16.03
CA LEU A 167 21.83 34.52 -17.19
C LEU A 167 20.99 35.72 -17.63
N VAL A 168 19.68 35.72 -17.43
CA VAL A 168 18.77 36.82 -17.78
C VAL A 168 18.69 37.90 -16.68
N GLU A 169 18.68 37.49 -15.41
CA GLU A 169 18.40 38.39 -14.29
C GLU A 169 19.68 38.99 -13.65
N LEU A 170 20.78 38.22 -13.56
CA LEU A 170 22.04 38.74 -12.98
C LEU A 170 22.65 39.96 -13.72
N PRO A 171 22.59 40.07 -15.05
CA PRO A 171 23.05 41.27 -15.74
C PRO A 171 22.37 42.55 -15.27
N ARG A 172 21.07 42.45 -15.01
CA ARG A 172 20.27 43.61 -14.54
C ARG A 172 20.65 44.04 -13.12
N ALA A 173 21.04 43.05 -12.29
CA ALA A 173 21.52 43.31 -10.94
C ALA A 173 22.91 43.91 -10.90
N ALA A 174 23.82 43.38 -11.71
CA ALA A 174 25.19 43.86 -11.80
C ALA A 174 25.26 45.32 -12.22
N ALA A 175 24.28 45.82 -12.97
CA ALA A 175 24.20 47.23 -13.37
C ALA A 175 23.74 48.17 -12.25
N GLN A 176 23.20 47.66 -11.15
CA GLN A 176 22.66 48.46 -10.04
C GLN A 176 23.55 48.51 -8.80
N VAL A 177 24.59 47.66 -8.72
CA VAL A 177 25.45 47.53 -7.54
C VAL A 177 26.92 47.73 -7.90
N GLU A 178 27.55 48.84 -7.44
CA GLU A 178 28.99 49.01 -7.48
C GLU A 178 29.66 48.05 -6.46
N GLY A 179 30.46 47.08 -6.95
CA GLY A 179 31.26 46.22 -6.07
C GLY A 179 30.69 44.81 -5.83
N TRP A 180 30.28 44.14 -6.87
CA TRP A 180 29.80 42.74 -6.79
C TRP A 180 30.90 41.76 -6.36
N VAL A 181 30.80 41.15 -5.15
CA VAL A 181 31.72 40.12 -4.63
C VAL A 181 30.96 38.86 -4.32
N GLY A 182 31.45 37.71 -4.87
CA GLY A 182 30.81 36.39 -4.74
C GLY A 182 30.91 35.79 -3.34
N ASN A 183 29.88 35.01 -2.95
CA ASN A 183 29.81 33.92 -2.01
C ASN A 183 28.39 33.73 -1.41
N VAL A 184 27.34 34.25 -2.03
CA VAL A 184 25.95 34.05 -1.59
C VAL A 184 25.26 33.08 -2.58
N PRO A 185 24.42 32.13 -2.15
CA PRO A 185 23.68 31.22 -3.02
C PRO A 185 22.87 31.95 -4.10
N LEU A 186 22.82 31.42 -5.30
CA LEU A 186 22.13 32.01 -6.45
C LEU A 186 20.70 32.45 -6.14
N THR A 187 19.97 31.63 -5.38
CA THR A 187 18.58 31.88 -4.97
C THR A 187 18.45 33.14 -4.12
N GLU A 188 19.32 33.32 -3.14
CA GLU A 188 19.33 34.53 -2.28
C GLU A 188 19.69 35.80 -3.08
N ARG A 189 20.56 35.69 -4.09
CA ARG A 189 20.89 36.80 -4.97
C ARG A 189 19.73 37.21 -5.86
N LEU A 190 19.02 36.24 -6.43
CA LEU A 190 17.82 36.50 -7.22
C LEU A 190 16.72 37.15 -6.36
N VAL A 191 16.55 36.71 -5.14
CA VAL A 191 15.65 37.35 -4.17
C VAL A 191 16.05 38.79 -3.89
N THR A 192 17.35 39.08 -3.77
CA THR A 192 17.88 40.44 -3.58
C THR A 192 17.64 41.32 -4.80
N VAL A 193 17.78 40.76 -6.00
CA VAL A 193 17.53 41.49 -7.28
C VAL A 193 16.08 41.89 -7.42
N PHE A 194 15.17 40.96 -7.16
CA PHE A 194 13.74 41.24 -7.16
C PHE A 194 13.39 42.25 -6.06
N GLY A 195 14.09 42.19 -4.94
CA GLY A 195 13.94 43.09 -3.81
C GLY A 195 14.21 44.54 -4.14
N GLY A 196 15.22 44.84 -4.92
CA GLY A 196 15.49 46.19 -5.40
C GLY A 196 14.35 46.79 -6.23
N ARG A 197 13.70 45.92 -7.06
CA ARG A 197 12.53 46.35 -7.86
C ARG A 197 11.30 46.55 -6.98
N LEU A 198 11.10 45.71 -5.97
CA LEU A 198 9.99 45.83 -5.00
C LEU A 198 10.07 47.17 -4.23
N ASN A 199 11.28 47.54 -3.82
CA ASN A 199 11.50 48.80 -3.09
C ASN A 199 11.18 50.04 -3.93
N ALA A 200 11.24 49.95 -5.25
CA ALA A 200 10.92 51.07 -6.17
C ALA A 200 9.40 51.27 -6.35
N LEU A 201 8.56 50.28 -5.90
CA LEU A 201 7.10 50.34 -5.99
C LEU A 201 6.51 51.14 -4.83
N THR A 202 5.33 51.71 -5.06
CA THR A 202 4.56 52.39 -4.01
C THR A 202 4.19 51.41 -2.88
N PRO A 203 4.04 51.88 -1.64
CA PRO A 203 3.64 51.01 -0.51
C PRO A 203 2.31 50.25 -0.73
N SER A 204 1.35 50.90 -1.41
CA SER A 204 0.07 50.29 -1.76
C SER A 204 0.23 49.10 -2.68
N VAL A 205 1.03 49.26 -3.78
CA VAL A 205 1.28 48.15 -4.73
C VAL A 205 2.04 47.02 -4.07
N ARG A 206 3.00 47.32 -3.17
CA ARG A 206 3.72 46.29 -2.39
C ARG A 206 2.77 45.49 -1.48
N ALA A 207 1.81 46.16 -0.84
CA ALA A 207 0.84 45.49 0.00
C ALA A 207 -0.08 44.55 -0.83
N GLU A 208 -0.53 45.01 -2.01
CA GLU A 208 -1.31 44.15 -2.94
C GLU A 208 -0.51 42.95 -3.43
N LEU A 209 0.78 43.16 -3.81
CA LEU A 209 1.66 42.05 -4.20
C LEU A 209 1.84 41.05 -3.06
N LEU A 210 1.96 41.54 -1.81
CA LEU A 210 2.11 40.68 -0.65
C LEU A 210 0.86 39.82 -0.43
N ARG A 211 -0.33 40.43 -0.50
CA ARG A 211 -1.59 39.66 -0.41
C ARG A 211 -1.67 38.58 -1.50
N ALA A 212 -1.35 38.95 -2.72
CA ALA A 212 -1.34 38.00 -3.82
C ALA A 212 -0.30 36.88 -3.68
N ALA A 213 0.88 37.22 -3.17
CA ALA A 213 1.92 36.20 -2.92
C ALA A 213 1.50 35.22 -1.81
N LEU A 214 0.80 35.69 -0.78
CA LEU A 214 0.32 34.88 0.33
C LEU A 214 -0.98 34.12 0.00
N ASP A 215 -1.80 34.62 -0.92
CA ASP A 215 -2.99 33.92 -1.41
C ASP A 215 -2.66 32.84 -2.44
N GLY A 216 -1.57 33.00 -3.21
CA GLY A 216 -1.11 32.05 -4.23
C GLY A 216 -1.91 32.08 -5.54
N ARG A 217 -3.05 32.75 -5.60
CA ARG A 217 -3.91 32.79 -6.80
C ARG A 217 -3.49 33.88 -7.79
N PRO A 218 -3.75 33.68 -9.11
CA PRO A 218 -3.60 34.74 -10.09
C PRO A 218 -4.51 35.91 -9.74
N PHE A 219 -4.00 37.13 -9.90
CA PHE A 219 -4.81 38.34 -9.74
C PHE A 219 -5.90 38.35 -10.81
N SER A 220 -7.12 38.58 -10.44
CA SER A 220 -8.18 38.83 -11.40
C SER A 220 -8.02 40.24 -11.94
N ALA A 221 -7.98 40.39 -13.27
CA ALA A 221 -8.17 41.69 -13.86
C ALA A 221 -9.59 42.23 -13.52
N PRO A 222 -9.82 43.54 -13.52
CA PRO A 222 -11.07 44.19 -13.06
C PRO A 222 -12.36 43.71 -13.71
N LEU A 223 -12.25 42.91 -14.76
CA LEU A 223 -13.40 42.43 -15.57
C LEU A 223 -13.97 41.06 -15.17
N ALA A 224 -13.32 40.34 -14.29
CA ALA A 224 -13.83 39.05 -13.83
C ALA A 224 -14.33 39.18 -12.39
N ASN A 225 -15.60 39.31 -12.17
CA ASN A 225 -16.25 39.36 -10.85
C ASN A 225 -16.00 38.17 -9.92
N GLN A 226 -14.89 37.44 -10.10
CA GLN A 226 -14.52 36.24 -9.34
C GLN A 226 -13.19 36.36 -8.59
N GLY A 227 -12.44 37.45 -8.79
CA GLY A 227 -11.31 37.77 -7.91
C GLY A 227 -11.81 38.42 -6.66
N ARG A 228 -11.52 37.84 -5.51
CA ARG A 228 -12.02 38.34 -4.21
C ARG A 228 -11.28 39.59 -3.73
N TYR A 229 -10.18 39.92 -4.38
CA TYR A 229 -9.48 41.20 -4.26
C TYR A 229 -8.95 41.65 -5.62
N VAL A 230 -8.82 42.94 -5.79
CA VAL A 230 -8.36 43.55 -7.05
C VAL A 230 -7.15 44.43 -6.75
N MET A 231 -6.08 44.22 -7.50
CA MET A 231 -4.91 45.07 -7.41
C MET A 231 -5.21 46.42 -8.04
N SER A 232 -5.05 47.49 -7.28
CA SER A 232 -5.38 48.86 -7.70
C SER A 232 -4.47 49.40 -8.82
N ASP A 233 -3.18 48.96 -8.88
CA ASP A 233 -2.23 49.37 -9.89
C ASP A 233 -1.33 48.21 -10.39
N VAL A 234 -1.94 47.24 -11.05
CA VAL A 234 -1.23 46.14 -11.72
C VAL A 234 -0.16 46.67 -12.70
N HIS A 235 -0.39 47.86 -13.26
CA HIS A 235 0.45 48.42 -14.32
C HIS A 235 1.87 48.77 -13.84
N GLU A 236 2.01 49.28 -12.63
CA GLU A 236 3.30 49.56 -12.01
C GLU A 236 4.14 48.28 -11.81
N ALA A 237 3.51 47.19 -11.31
CA ALA A 237 4.16 45.91 -11.08
C ALA A 237 4.50 45.19 -12.41
N VAL A 238 3.66 45.33 -13.44
CA VAL A 238 3.94 44.80 -14.79
C VAL A 238 5.11 45.55 -15.43
N LYS A 239 5.13 46.87 -15.33
CA LYS A 239 6.27 47.68 -15.84
C LYS A 239 7.59 47.36 -15.17
N SER A 240 7.58 47.09 -13.89
CA SER A 240 8.78 46.68 -13.14
C SER A 240 9.25 45.27 -13.48
N GLY A 241 8.47 44.51 -14.25
CA GLY A 241 8.77 43.13 -14.67
C GLY A 241 8.63 42.11 -13.55
N LEU A 242 7.81 42.38 -12.53
CA LEU A 242 7.47 41.46 -11.45
C LEU A 242 6.24 40.62 -11.78
N LEU A 243 5.30 41.19 -12.56
CA LEU A 243 4.12 40.48 -13.02
C LEU A 243 4.08 40.38 -14.54
N ASN A 244 3.42 39.36 -15.04
CA ASN A 244 2.99 39.23 -16.42
C ASN A 244 1.45 39.19 -16.47
N VAL A 245 0.86 39.60 -17.58
CA VAL A 245 -0.58 39.43 -17.84
C VAL A 245 -0.74 38.24 -18.77
N ASN A 246 -1.46 37.24 -18.34
CA ASN A 246 -1.76 36.06 -19.15
C ASN A 246 -2.81 36.37 -20.24
N PRO A 247 -3.05 35.46 -21.22
CA PRO A 247 -4.05 35.65 -22.28
C PRO A 247 -5.49 35.83 -21.79
N LEU A 248 -5.77 35.43 -20.54
CA LEU A 248 -7.08 35.60 -19.88
C LEU A 248 -7.23 36.95 -19.20
N GLY A 249 -6.21 37.82 -19.30
CA GLY A 249 -6.22 39.13 -18.66
C GLY A 249 -5.91 39.11 -17.16
N GLN A 250 -5.42 37.99 -16.63
CA GLN A 250 -5.03 37.86 -15.23
C GLN A 250 -3.54 38.21 -15.07
N ALA A 251 -3.22 38.96 -14.03
CA ALA A 251 -1.84 39.20 -13.65
C ALA A 251 -1.31 38.00 -12.84
N VAL A 252 -0.14 37.52 -13.19
CA VAL A 252 0.54 36.40 -12.52
C VAL A 252 1.99 36.82 -12.22
N PHE A 253 2.57 36.33 -11.13
CA PHE A 253 3.98 36.50 -10.88
C PHE A 253 4.80 35.97 -12.04
N ARG A 254 5.79 36.76 -12.51
CA ARG A 254 6.61 36.34 -13.63
C ARG A 254 7.41 35.09 -13.34
N HIS A 255 7.76 34.86 -12.09
CA HIS A 255 8.50 33.72 -11.61
C HIS A 255 8.17 33.49 -10.13
N PRO A 256 8.12 32.22 -9.63
CA PRO A 256 7.90 31.94 -8.21
C PRO A 256 8.85 32.63 -7.25
N LEU A 257 10.11 32.82 -7.66
CA LEU A 257 11.11 33.62 -6.88
C LEU A 257 10.68 35.05 -6.64
N VAL A 258 9.82 35.63 -7.47
CA VAL A 258 9.28 36.97 -7.23
C VAL A 258 8.31 36.95 -6.06
N SER A 259 7.40 35.97 -6.02
CA SER A 259 6.49 35.75 -4.89
C SER A 259 7.27 35.51 -3.60
N ALA A 260 8.27 34.62 -3.63
CA ALA A 260 9.16 34.39 -2.49
C ALA A 260 9.89 35.66 -2.05
N ALA A 261 10.39 36.49 -2.99
CA ALA A 261 11.03 37.76 -2.67
C ALA A 261 10.08 38.77 -2.01
N VAL A 262 8.83 38.84 -2.49
CA VAL A 262 7.76 39.67 -1.89
C VAL A 262 7.50 39.28 -0.43
N ILE A 263 7.36 37.99 -0.18
CA ILE A 263 7.13 37.47 1.17
C ILE A 263 8.34 37.69 2.08
N HIS A 264 9.55 37.43 1.57
CA HIS A 264 10.79 37.54 2.35
C HIS A 264 11.09 39.00 2.77
N GLN A 265 10.80 39.98 1.89
CA GLN A 265 11.02 41.40 2.21
C GLN A 265 9.96 42.02 3.11
N ALA A 266 8.77 41.40 3.18
CA ALA A 266 7.72 41.90 4.05
C ALA A 266 8.09 41.71 5.51
N SER A 267 7.86 42.72 6.34
CA SER A 267 7.97 42.56 7.79
C SER A 267 6.96 41.56 8.28
N GLU A 268 7.26 40.93 9.40
CA GLU A 268 6.35 39.98 10.03
C GLU A 268 4.98 40.60 10.31
N GLN A 269 4.94 41.86 10.71
CA GLN A 269 3.71 42.60 10.91
C GLN A 269 2.92 42.77 9.61
N ASN A 270 3.59 43.14 8.53
CA ASN A 270 2.92 43.30 7.22
C ASN A 270 2.36 41.97 6.71
N ARG A 271 3.05 40.85 6.94
CA ARG A 271 2.55 39.52 6.59
C ARG A 271 1.28 39.17 7.40
N ARG A 272 1.31 39.42 8.72
CA ARG A 272 0.14 39.18 9.58
C ARG A 272 -1.05 40.06 9.16
N ASP A 273 -0.83 41.32 8.86
CA ASP A 273 -1.89 42.24 8.43
C ASP A 273 -2.50 41.77 7.11
N ALA A 274 -1.65 41.37 6.15
CA ALA A 274 -2.09 40.82 4.87
C ALA A 274 -2.90 39.50 5.05
N HIS A 275 -2.51 38.63 5.96
CA HIS A 275 -3.28 37.43 6.27
C HIS A 275 -4.62 37.76 6.92
N ARG A 276 -4.74 38.77 7.80
CA ARG A 276 -6.04 39.22 8.34
C ARG A 276 -6.95 39.73 7.22
N GLU A 277 -6.45 40.57 6.34
CA GLU A 277 -7.20 41.10 5.20
C GLU A 277 -7.68 39.97 4.28
N LEU A 278 -6.83 38.96 4.01
CA LEU A 278 -7.19 37.78 3.24
C LEU A 278 -8.27 36.96 3.96
N ALA A 279 -8.21 36.80 5.27
CA ALA A 279 -9.22 36.10 6.05
C ALA A 279 -10.58 36.80 5.97
N GLU A 280 -10.60 38.15 5.92
CA GLU A 280 -11.83 38.92 5.70
C GLU A 280 -12.39 38.72 4.28
N ILE A 281 -11.51 38.72 3.27
CA ILE A 281 -11.86 38.48 1.86
C ILE A 281 -12.47 37.08 1.69
N TYR A 282 -11.93 36.07 2.42
CA TYR A 282 -12.40 34.67 2.39
C TYR A 282 -13.40 34.34 3.48
N ASN A 283 -14.20 35.32 3.97
CA ASN A 283 -15.14 35.09 5.04
C ASN A 283 -16.19 33.99 4.74
N ASP A 284 -16.50 33.77 3.47
CA ASP A 284 -17.44 32.76 2.94
C ASP A 284 -16.73 31.42 2.53
N VAL A 285 -15.38 31.30 2.69
CA VAL A 285 -14.60 30.09 2.40
C VAL A 285 -13.90 29.62 3.66
N PRO A 286 -14.55 28.76 4.50
CA PRO A 286 -14.08 28.45 5.84
C PRO A 286 -12.64 27.97 5.92
N VAL A 287 -12.21 27.09 5.00
CA VAL A 287 -10.85 26.54 4.99
C VAL A 287 -9.80 27.63 4.77
N ARG A 288 -9.96 28.48 3.74
CA ARG A 288 -8.99 29.55 3.46
C ARG A 288 -8.99 30.57 4.59
N ARG A 289 -10.16 30.93 5.09
CA ARG A 289 -10.28 31.82 6.25
C ARG A 289 -9.50 31.28 7.45
N ALA A 290 -9.70 30.02 7.81
CA ALA A 290 -9.03 29.37 8.94
C ALA A 290 -7.49 29.40 8.78
N VAL A 291 -6.98 29.05 7.60
CA VAL A 291 -5.54 29.06 7.31
C VAL A 291 -4.95 30.47 7.43
N HIS A 292 -5.61 31.46 6.84
CA HIS A 292 -5.12 32.83 6.93
C HIS A 292 -5.23 33.40 8.38
N LEU A 293 -6.28 33.09 9.13
CA LEU A 293 -6.37 33.47 10.55
C LEU A 293 -5.25 32.82 11.38
N SER A 294 -4.96 31.55 11.13
CA SER A 294 -3.90 30.84 11.85
C SER A 294 -2.51 31.43 11.58
N ALA A 295 -2.25 31.87 10.34
CA ALA A 295 -1.01 32.53 9.94
C ALA A 295 -0.90 33.98 10.50
N ALA A 296 -2.02 34.62 10.76
CA ALA A 296 -2.08 35.95 11.37
C ALA A 296 -1.97 35.94 12.92
N ALA A 297 -2.22 34.77 13.55
CA ALA A 297 -2.27 34.63 15.00
C ALA A 297 -0.89 34.85 15.65
N THR A 298 -0.84 35.61 16.72
CA THR A 298 0.38 35.91 17.49
C THR A 298 0.50 35.13 18.79
N GLY A 299 -0.50 34.38 19.14
CA GLY A 299 -0.56 33.60 20.39
C GLY A 299 -1.77 32.68 20.37
N PRO A 300 -2.05 31.98 21.47
CA PRO A 300 -3.19 31.07 21.57
C PRO A 300 -4.53 31.77 21.27
N ASP A 301 -5.37 31.14 20.46
CA ASP A 301 -6.68 31.62 20.02
C ASP A 301 -7.58 30.40 19.77
N GLN A 302 -8.53 30.15 20.66
CA GLN A 302 -9.37 28.97 20.62
C GLN A 302 -10.33 28.97 19.42
N GLU A 303 -10.86 30.12 19.02
CA GLU A 303 -11.76 30.20 17.86
C GLU A 303 -11.01 29.83 16.57
N VAL A 304 -9.80 30.35 16.41
CA VAL A 304 -8.94 30.03 15.26
C VAL A 304 -8.50 28.57 15.29
N ALA A 305 -8.19 28.01 16.47
CA ALA A 305 -7.83 26.61 16.62
C ALA A 305 -8.96 25.68 16.17
N ASP A 306 -10.21 25.96 16.59
CA ASP A 306 -11.36 25.15 16.25
C ASP A 306 -11.69 25.24 14.74
N LEU A 307 -11.65 26.44 14.14
CA LEU A 307 -11.83 26.62 12.70
C LEU A 307 -10.77 25.86 11.89
N LEU A 308 -9.52 25.89 12.35
CA LEU A 308 -8.44 25.20 11.65
C LEU A 308 -8.56 23.67 11.81
N ALA A 309 -9.03 23.19 12.95
CA ALA A 309 -9.32 21.78 13.16
C ALA A 309 -10.47 21.27 12.26
N GLU A 310 -11.54 22.06 12.09
CA GLU A 310 -12.63 21.75 11.15
C GLU A 310 -12.12 21.70 9.70
N ALA A 311 -11.28 22.66 9.31
CA ALA A 311 -10.63 22.70 8.01
C ALA A 311 -9.75 21.44 7.77
N ALA A 312 -9.01 21.01 8.79
CA ALA A 312 -8.20 19.79 8.72
C ALA A 312 -9.07 18.53 8.53
N GLN A 313 -10.17 18.40 9.26
CA GLN A 313 -11.10 17.28 9.09
C GLN A 313 -11.72 17.25 7.69
N LEU A 314 -12.04 18.41 7.14
CA LEU A 314 -12.53 18.51 5.76
C LEU A 314 -11.47 18.06 4.77
N SER A 315 -10.21 18.50 4.95
CA SER A 315 -9.07 18.08 4.13
C SER A 315 -8.86 16.56 4.17
N VAL A 316 -8.94 15.92 5.35
CA VAL A 316 -8.84 14.45 5.49
C VAL A 316 -9.92 13.74 4.66
N ARG A 317 -11.17 14.22 4.69
CA ARG A 317 -12.25 13.64 3.88
C ARG A 317 -11.99 13.73 2.37
N GLN A 318 -11.22 14.72 1.93
CA GLN A 318 -10.88 14.98 0.54
C GLN A 318 -9.54 14.36 0.11
N GLY A 319 -8.84 13.66 1.01
CA GLY A 319 -7.56 13.00 0.73
C GLY A 319 -6.33 13.90 0.93
N GLY A 320 -6.50 15.10 1.45
CA GLY A 320 -5.40 16.04 1.74
C GLY A 320 -4.75 15.79 3.11
N LEU A 321 -4.25 14.58 3.39
CA LEU A 321 -3.65 14.23 4.69
C LEU A 321 -2.45 15.12 5.06
N GLY A 322 -1.63 15.51 4.07
CA GLY A 322 -0.46 16.36 4.30
C GLY A 322 -0.84 17.70 4.95
N ALA A 323 -1.80 18.40 4.35
CA ALA A 323 -2.33 19.66 4.86
C ALA A 323 -3.00 19.50 6.24
N ALA A 324 -3.79 18.45 6.41
CA ALA A 324 -4.50 18.18 7.66
C ALA A 324 -3.54 17.99 8.85
N ILE A 325 -2.40 17.30 8.65
CA ILE A 325 -1.36 17.10 9.67
C ILE A 325 -0.82 18.45 10.15
N GLU A 326 -0.42 19.32 9.22
CA GLU A 326 0.14 20.64 9.53
C GLU A 326 -0.91 21.54 10.23
N TRP A 327 -2.15 21.50 9.76
CA TRP A 327 -3.23 22.32 10.33
C TRP A 327 -3.64 21.85 11.72
N LEU A 328 -3.72 20.55 11.99
CA LEU A 328 -3.99 20.01 13.32
C LEU A 328 -2.86 20.32 14.29
N HIS A 329 -1.61 20.20 13.85
CA HIS A 329 -0.46 20.58 14.65
C HIS A 329 -0.51 22.08 15.01
N ARG A 330 -0.80 22.93 14.03
CA ARG A 330 -0.95 24.36 14.26
C ARG A 330 -2.16 24.72 15.12
N ALA A 331 -3.30 24.04 14.94
CA ALA A 331 -4.47 24.19 15.78
C ALA A 331 -4.17 23.85 17.27
N ALA A 332 -3.38 22.80 17.49
CA ALA A 332 -2.92 22.45 18.83
C ALA A 332 -2.06 23.55 19.47
N GLU A 333 -1.17 24.18 18.72
CA GLU A 333 -0.37 25.31 19.21
C GLU A 333 -1.23 26.54 19.59
N LEU A 334 -2.33 26.76 18.86
CA LEU A 334 -3.25 27.87 19.07
C LEU A 334 -4.29 27.58 20.17
N SER A 335 -4.54 26.33 20.50
CA SER A 335 -5.56 25.95 21.49
C SER A 335 -5.22 26.45 22.90
N THR A 336 -6.20 27.08 23.55
CA THR A 336 -6.10 27.53 24.97
C THR A 336 -6.49 26.44 25.95
N ASP A 337 -7.25 25.43 25.53
CA ASP A 337 -7.68 24.28 26.34
C ASP A 337 -6.62 23.16 26.26
N PRO A 338 -6.00 22.77 27.37
CA PRO A 338 -5.01 21.69 27.41
C PRO A 338 -5.53 20.36 26.91
N GLY A 339 -6.78 19.98 27.24
CA GLY A 339 -7.39 18.74 26.79
C GLY A 339 -7.60 18.72 25.28
N ARG A 340 -8.14 19.83 24.73
CA ARG A 340 -8.31 20.00 23.28
C ARG A 340 -6.99 20.03 22.54
N ARG A 341 -5.96 20.68 23.11
CA ARG A 341 -4.60 20.71 22.56
C ARG A 341 -4.01 19.32 22.42
N ALA A 342 -4.13 18.51 23.48
CA ALA A 342 -3.66 17.13 23.47
C ALA A 342 -4.38 16.27 22.40
N ALA A 343 -5.70 16.42 22.28
CA ALA A 343 -6.48 15.72 21.27
C ALA A 343 -6.07 16.11 19.84
N LEU A 344 -5.91 17.40 19.55
CA LEU A 344 -5.49 17.90 18.23
C LEU A 344 -4.09 17.41 17.85
N ARG A 345 -3.15 17.38 18.81
CA ARG A 345 -1.81 16.80 18.58
C ARG A 345 -1.88 15.31 18.27
N ALA A 346 -2.67 14.58 19.03
CA ALA A 346 -2.85 13.16 18.84
C ALA A 346 -3.42 12.85 17.43
N ASP A 347 -4.41 13.62 17.00
CA ASP A 347 -4.94 13.52 15.64
C ASP A 347 -3.86 13.79 14.58
N ALA A 348 -3.03 14.84 14.77
CA ALA A 348 -1.92 15.15 13.88
C ALA A 348 -0.90 14.00 13.80
N VAL A 349 -0.51 13.42 14.95
CA VAL A 349 0.40 12.27 15.03
C VAL A 349 -0.23 11.04 14.37
N PHE A 350 -1.50 10.78 14.62
CA PHE A 350 -2.22 9.65 14.04
C PHE A 350 -2.29 9.74 12.51
N PHE A 351 -2.65 10.91 11.96
CA PHE A 351 -2.68 11.10 10.51
C PHE A 351 -1.28 11.08 9.88
N ALA A 352 -0.26 11.61 10.55
CA ALA A 352 1.11 11.51 10.09
C ALA A 352 1.58 10.05 10.01
N ALA A 353 1.30 9.25 11.03
CA ALA A 353 1.61 7.82 11.03
C ALA A 353 0.86 7.05 9.93
N ARG A 354 -0.43 7.37 9.70
CA ARG A 354 -1.23 6.77 8.61
C ARG A 354 -0.72 7.14 7.21
N ALA A 355 -0.19 8.35 7.06
CA ALA A 355 0.46 8.79 5.83
C ALA A 355 1.85 8.17 5.63
N GLY A 356 2.36 7.40 6.60
CA GLY A 356 3.71 6.84 6.59
C GLY A 356 4.80 7.87 6.93
N ARG A 357 4.43 9.04 7.46
CA ARG A 357 5.36 10.12 7.86
C ARG A 357 5.75 9.97 9.33
N PHE A 358 6.41 8.87 9.67
CA PHE A 358 6.70 8.51 11.07
C PHE A 358 7.66 9.47 11.76
N ASP A 359 8.62 10.08 11.05
CA ASP A 359 9.49 11.12 11.62
C ASP A 359 8.69 12.35 12.03
N LYS A 360 7.79 12.83 11.15
CA LYS A 360 6.90 13.94 11.49
C LYS A 360 5.99 13.61 12.69
N ALA A 361 5.47 12.38 12.74
CA ALA A 361 4.68 11.91 13.88
C ALA A 361 5.50 11.96 15.17
N ARG A 362 6.78 11.57 15.12
CA ARG A 362 7.70 11.63 16.25
C ARG A 362 8.00 13.06 16.65
N ASP A 363 8.34 13.93 15.69
CA ASP A 363 8.64 15.35 15.97
C ASP A 363 7.48 16.04 16.66
N ILE A 364 6.24 15.80 16.21
CA ILE A 364 5.04 16.35 16.86
C ILE A 364 4.87 15.76 18.27
N SER A 365 5.12 14.45 18.47
CA SER A 365 5.05 13.79 19.77
C SER A 365 6.12 14.31 20.73
N ASP A 366 7.37 14.45 20.27
CA ASP A 366 8.50 14.89 21.11
C ASP A 366 8.39 16.38 21.49
N SER A 367 7.58 17.16 20.79
CA SER A 367 7.26 18.53 21.14
C SER A 367 6.33 18.65 22.36
N THR A 368 5.84 17.54 22.89
CA THR A 368 4.95 17.46 24.05
C THR A 368 5.75 17.45 25.36
N HIS A 369 5.42 18.31 26.32
CA HIS A 369 6.04 18.33 27.64
C HIS A 369 4.97 18.33 28.73
N GLY A 370 5.12 17.48 29.76
CA GLY A 370 4.31 17.50 30.96
C GLY A 370 3.08 16.58 30.98
N GLU A 371 1.97 17.04 31.52
CA GLU A 371 0.74 16.21 31.71
C GLU A 371 0.12 15.72 30.40
N GLU A 372 0.44 16.33 29.25
CA GLU A 372 -0.06 15.93 27.95
C GLU A 372 0.55 14.60 27.47
N GLU A 373 1.75 14.22 27.94
CA GLU A 373 2.39 12.94 27.59
C GLU A 373 1.58 11.71 28.01
N HIS A 374 0.70 11.86 29.00
CA HIS A 374 -0.11 10.78 29.57
C HIS A 374 -1.55 10.77 29.01
N SER A 375 -1.87 11.62 28.04
CA SER A 375 -3.19 11.57 27.43
C SER A 375 -3.37 10.28 26.63
N VAL A 376 -4.57 9.70 26.68
CA VAL A 376 -4.90 8.46 25.93
C VAL A 376 -4.67 8.66 24.44
N ALA A 377 -4.93 9.85 23.92
CA ALA A 377 -4.73 10.20 22.53
C ALA A 377 -3.23 10.17 22.15
N ALA A 378 -2.34 10.68 23.03
CA ALA A 378 -0.88 10.58 22.83
C ALA A 378 -0.42 9.10 22.87
N VAL A 379 -0.92 8.32 23.83
CA VAL A 379 -0.63 6.87 23.91
C VAL A 379 -1.06 6.15 22.63
N LEU A 380 -2.25 6.43 22.12
CA LEU A 380 -2.75 5.87 20.84
C LEU A 380 -1.82 6.18 19.67
N ALA A 381 -1.44 7.44 19.53
CA ALA A 381 -0.61 7.90 18.44
C ALA A 381 0.79 7.28 18.48
N ILE A 382 1.42 7.26 19.66
CA ILE A 382 2.73 6.63 19.90
C ILE A 382 2.66 5.11 19.64
N ALA A 383 1.63 4.45 20.19
CA ALA A 383 1.41 3.01 19.99
C ALA A 383 1.20 2.66 18.52
N TYR A 384 0.42 3.45 17.79
CA TYR A 384 0.21 3.27 16.36
C TYR A 384 1.53 3.38 15.58
N GLY A 385 2.31 4.42 15.85
CA GLY A 385 3.61 4.63 15.19
C GLY A 385 4.64 3.55 15.54
N ALA A 386 4.71 3.13 16.80
CA ALA A 386 5.62 2.07 17.24
C ALA A 386 5.26 0.71 16.62
N PHE A 387 3.97 0.40 16.54
CA PHE A 387 3.49 -0.85 15.97
C PHE A 387 3.67 -0.89 14.45
N HIS A 388 3.12 0.06 13.71
CA HIS A 388 3.20 0.07 12.25
C HIS A 388 4.61 0.35 11.72
N GLY A 389 5.36 1.25 12.38
CA GLY A 389 6.72 1.60 11.98
C GLY A 389 7.76 0.55 12.34
N ARG A 390 7.74 0.02 13.57
CA ARG A 390 8.79 -0.87 14.09
C ARG A 390 8.34 -2.29 14.40
N GLY A 391 7.04 -2.56 14.37
CA GLY A 391 6.46 -3.87 14.72
C GLY A 391 6.54 -4.17 16.22
N GLU A 392 6.56 -3.16 17.08
CA GLU A 392 6.62 -3.35 18.54
C GLU A 392 5.28 -3.84 19.08
N VAL A 393 5.22 -5.08 19.56
CA VAL A 393 4.00 -5.69 20.10
C VAL A 393 3.93 -5.56 21.62
N SER A 394 4.95 -6.04 22.33
CA SER A 394 4.85 -6.22 23.79
C SER A 394 4.77 -4.92 24.60
N ALA A 395 5.50 -3.89 24.17
CA ALA A 395 5.46 -2.59 24.84
C ALA A 395 4.15 -1.87 24.55
N THR A 396 3.76 -1.83 23.28
CA THR A 396 2.53 -1.18 22.83
C THR A 396 1.28 -1.83 23.39
N HIS A 397 1.22 -3.16 23.44
CA HIS A 397 0.12 -3.89 24.07
C HIS A 397 -0.09 -3.47 25.53
N ARG A 398 0.99 -3.49 26.34
CA ARG A 398 0.90 -3.09 27.76
C ARG A 398 0.47 -1.63 27.95
N GLN A 399 0.96 -0.71 27.10
CA GLN A 399 0.55 0.69 27.14
C GLN A 399 -0.94 0.87 26.87
N LEU A 400 -1.49 0.13 25.89
CA LEU A 400 -2.90 0.19 25.54
C LEU A 400 -3.78 -0.47 26.61
N ILE A 401 -3.36 -1.60 27.19
CA ILE A 401 -4.05 -2.22 28.34
C ILE A 401 -4.13 -1.23 29.50
N TYR A 402 -3.02 -0.57 29.85
CA TYR A 402 -3.00 0.43 30.90
C TYR A 402 -3.93 1.62 30.60
N ALA A 403 -3.97 2.08 29.34
CA ALA A 403 -4.87 3.14 28.92
C ALA A 403 -6.36 2.75 29.04
N LEU A 404 -6.68 1.45 28.88
CA LEU A 404 -8.04 0.92 29.07
C LEU A 404 -8.49 0.88 30.53
N GLU A 405 -7.59 0.86 31.50
CA GLU A 405 -7.97 0.92 32.95
C GLU A 405 -8.75 2.22 33.29
N GLY A 406 -8.53 3.31 32.53
CA GLY A 406 -9.32 4.54 32.58
C GLY A 406 -10.51 4.60 31.61
N GLY A 407 -10.86 3.49 30.96
CA GLY A 407 -11.81 3.42 29.84
C GLY A 407 -13.22 3.96 30.13
N ASP A 408 -13.67 3.89 31.38
CA ASP A 408 -14.98 4.40 31.79
C ASP A 408 -15.12 5.93 31.61
N THR A 409 -14.01 6.66 31.63
CA THR A 409 -13.96 8.11 31.50
C THR A 409 -13.75 8.59 30.06
N LEU A 410 -13.45 7.68 29.12
CA LEU A 410 -13.21 8.00 27.73
C LEU A 410 -14.54 8.24 26.98
N ASP A 411 -14.49 9.11 25.97
CA ASP A 411 -15.55 9.15 24.97
C ASP A 411 -15.53 7.90 24.09
N ASP A 412 -16.67 7.58 23.47
CA ASP A 412 -16.84 6.33 22.73
C ASP A 412 -15.96 6.27 21.46
N GLU A 413 -15.61 7.40 20.84
CA GLU A 413 -14.74 7.44 19.66
C GLU A 413 -13.29 7.09 20.05
N THR A 414 -12.76 7.71 21.09
CA THR A 414 -11.42 7.42 21.63
C THR A 414 -11.32 5.97 22.12
N LEU A 415 -12.35 5.49 22.83
CA LEU A 415 -12.43 4.10 23.26
C LEU A 415 -12.38 3.13 22.07
N ASN A 416 -13.18 3.38 21.04
CA ASN A 416 -13.20 2.55 19.84
C ASN A 416 -11.84 2.51 19.11
N GLN A 417 -11.16 3.64 18.98
CA GLN A 417 -9.82 3.69 18.36
C GLN A 417 -8.80 2.89 19.18
N LEU A 418 -8.83 3.02 20.51
CA LEU A 418 -7.93 2.30 21.40
C LEU A 418 -8.16 0.80 21.34
N VAL A 419 -9.41 0.35 21.38
CA VAL A 419 -9.78 -1.05 21.29
C VAL A 419 -9.40 -1.63 19.93
N GLN A 420 -9.66 -0.93 18.85
CA GLN A 420 -9.28 -1.39 17.50
C GLN A 420 -7.77 -1.59 17.35
N LEU A 421 -6.96 -0.65 17.84
CA LEU A 421 -5.51 -0.77 17.81
C LEU A 421 -5.03 -1.92 18.71
N LEU A 422 -5.58 -2.04 19.92
CA LEU A 422 -5.23 -3.12 20.85
C LEU A 422 -5.53 -4.50 20.23
N LEU A 423 -6.73 -4.70 19.69
CA LEU A 423 -7.12 -5.96 19.04
C LEU A 423 -6.19 -6.28 17.85
N THR A 424 -5.80 -5.27 17.08
CA THR A 424 -4.86 -5.44 15.98
C THR A 424 -3.49 -5.91 16.49
N ILE A 425 -2.94 -5.24 17.49
CA ILE A 425 -1.63 -5.58 18.08
C ILE A 425 -1.66 -6.98 18.70
N THR A 426 -2.74 -7.32 19.42
CA THR A 426 -2.94 -8.65 20.04
C THR A 426 -2.95 -9.75 18.98
N ASN A 427 -3.65 -9.52 17.86
CA ASN A 427 -3.67 -10.47 16.74
C ASN A 427 -2.27 -10.71 16.14
N PHE A 428 -1.53 -9.65 15.89
CA PHE A 428 -0.17 -9.79 15.35
C PHE A 428 0.77 -10.46 16.35
N GLY A 429 0.54 -10.29 17.64
CA GLY A 429 1.24 -11.00 18.71
C GLY A 429 1.03 -12.50 18.66
N GLY A 430 -0.18 -12.94 18.37
CA GLY A 430 -0.52 -14.34 18.09
C GLY A 430 -0.35 -15.28 19.29
N ASP A 431 -0.44 -14.80 20.53
CA ASP A 431 -0.30 -15.65 21.72
C ASP A 431 -1.52 -15.59 22.63
N TYR A 432 -1.73 -16.71 23.36
CA TYR A 432 -2.88 -16.93 24.21
C TYR A 432 -2.93 -15.97 25.40
N GLU A 433 -1.81 -15.66 26.04
CA GLU A 433 -1.78 -14.82 27.25
C GLU A 433 -2.19 -13.39 26.92
N ARG A 434 -1.69 -12.81 25.82
CA ARG A 434 -2.12 -11.48 25.39
C ARG A 434 -3.60 -11.44 25.04
N TRP A 435 -4.12 -12.49 24.39
CA TRP A 435 -5.54 -12.57 24.11
C TRP A 435 -6.37 -12.63 25.41
N ARG A 436 -5.93 -13.39 26.40
CA ARG A 436 -6.59 -13.45 27.71
C ARG A 436 -6.59 -12.08 28.38
N GLU A 437 -5.43 -11.42 28.47
CA GLU A 437 -5.32 -10.07 29.04
C GLU A 437 -6.22 -9.06 28.30
N THR A 438 -6.22 -9.10 26.97
CA THR A 438 -7.05 -8.22 26.13
C THR A 438 -8.54 -8.48 26.36
N ASN A 439 -8.97 -9.74 26.41
CA ASN A 439 -10.37 -10.09 26.63
C ASN A 439 -10.83 -9.68 28.04
N ASP A 440 -10.01 -9.94 29.07
CA ASP A 440 -10.30 -9.55 30.45
C ASP A 440 -10.46 -8.02 30.60
N ALA A 441 -9.60 -7.23 29.92
CA ALA A 441 -9.67 -5.78 29.92
C ALA A 441 -10.87 -5.22 29.14
N LEU A 442 -11.31 -5.91 28.06
CA LEU A 442 -12.42 -5.46 27.22
C LEU A 442 -13.80 -5.85 27.78
N GLU A 443 -13.89 -6.89 28.60
CA GLU A 443 -15.18 -7.39 29.06
C GLU A 443 -16.08 -6.34 29.73
N PRO A 444 -15.56 -5.48 30.64
CA PRO A 444 -16.36 -4.42 31.27
C PRO A 444 -16.84 -3.34 30.29
N LEU A 445 -16.07 -3.08 29.22
CA LEU A 445 -16.27 -1.98 28.28
C LEU A 445 -17.04 -2.41 27.02
N SER A 446 -17.30 -3.71 26.84
CA SER A 446 -17.82 -4.28 25.60
C SER A 446 -19.17 -3.71 25.15
N SER A 447 -20.01 -3.25 26.08
CA SER A 447 -21.30 -2.62 25.75
C SER A 447 -21.19 -1.22 25.14
N ARG A 448 -20.03 -0.57 25.28
CA ARG A 448 -19.73 0.77 24.74
C ARG A 448 -18.95 0.74 23.43
N VAL A 449 -18.33 -0.40 23.11
CA VAL A 449 -17.51 -0.57 21.90
C VAL A 449 -18.41 -0.85 20.70
N ASP A 450 -18.12 -0.20 19.55
CA ASP A 450 -18.84 -0.46 18.29
C ASP A 450 -18.81 -1.98 17.95
N PRO A 451 -19.97 -2.60 17.72
CA PRO A 451 -20.05 -3.99 17.31
C PRO A 451 -19.15 -4.37 16.12
N ALA A 452 -18.90 -3.44 15.20
CA ALA A 452 -17.99 -3.67 14.08
C ALA A 452 -16.53 -3.86 14.54
N ILE A 453 -16.11 -3.15 15.59
CA ILE A 453 -14.77 -3.30 16.18
C ILE A 453 -14.70 -4.60 16.98
N LEU A 454 -15.77 -4.97 17.69
CA LEU A 454 -15.87 -6.27 18.38
C LEU A 454 -15.80 -7.47 17.43
N LEU A 455 -16.10 -7.28 16.13
CA LEU A 455 -15.83 -8.30 15.11
C LEU A 455 -14.36 -8.70 15.03
N PHE A 456 -13.44 -7.77 15.21
CA PHE A 456 -12.02 -8.11 15.30
C PHE A 456 -11.75 -9.02 16.48
N ARG A 457 -12.37 -8.76 17.64
CA ARG A 457 -12.29 -9.65 18.80
C ARG A 457 -12.81 -11.03 18.46
N HIS A 458 -13.97 -11.14 17.82
CA HIS A 458 -14.58 -12.41 17.45
C HIS A 458 -13.74 -13.19 16.45
N ARG A 459 -13.21 -12.53 15.42
CA ARG A 459 -12.32 -13.14 14.43
C ARG A 459 -11.10 -13.79 15.05
N TYR A 460 -10.48 -13.13 16.01
CA TYR A 460 -9.18 -13.50 16.53
C TYR A 460 -9.22 -14.37 17.78
N SER A 461 -10.36 -14.41 18.49
CA SER A 461 -10.44 -15.17 19.72
C SER A 461 -10.61 -16.68 19.47
N ASP A 462 -11.62 -17.07 18.76
CA ASP A 462 -11.92 -18.47 18.38
C ASP A 462 -12.90 -18.47 17.21
N ILE A 463 -12.37 -18.49 16.00
CA ILE A 463 -13.20 -18.40 14.80
C ILE A 463 -14.23 -19.53 14.70
N ALA A 464 -13.94 -20.71 15.25
CA ALA A 464 -14.86 -21.83 15.25
C ALA A 464 -16.18 -21.51 15.98
N THR A 465 -16.08 -20.75 17.09
CA THR A 465 -17.26 -20.36 17.87
C THR A 465 -17.85 -19.02 17.44
N THR A 466 -17.05 -18.15 16.79
CA THR A 466 -17.43 -16.77 16.50
C THR A 466 -17.75 -16.50 15.04
N ALA A 467 -17.51 -17.45 14.13
CA ALA A 467 -17.77 -17.29 12.69
C ALA A 467 -19.22 -16.89 12.39
N GLY A 468 -20.20 -17.45 13.13
CA GLY A 468 -21.62 -17.09 12.99
C GLY A 468 -21.89 -15.61 13.30
N ALA A 469 -21.24 -15.04 14.32
CA ALA A 469 -21.37 -13.63 14.67
C ALA A 469 -20.72 -12.74 13.59
N VAL A 470 -19.56 -13.15 13.06
CA VAL A 470 -18.90 -12.45 11.94
C VAL A 470 -19.79 -12.46 10.70
N ARG A 471 -20.40 -13.61 10.35
CA ARG A 471 -21.33 -13.73 9.22
C ARG A 471 -22.55 -12.83 9.40
N ALA A 472 -23.19 -12.88 10.55
CA ALA A 472 -24.38 -12.07 10.82
C ALA A 472 -24.14 -10.56 10.64
N LEU A 473 -22.98 -10.07 11.10
CA LEU A 473 -22.64 -8.66 10.93
C LEU A 473 -22.27 -8.29 9.50
N LEU A 474 -21.58 -9.17 8.78
CA LEU A 474 -21.34 -8.97 7.35
C LEU A 474 -22.64 -8.92 6.56
N ASP A 475 -23.58 -9.82 6.84
CA ASP A 475 -24.89 -9.86 6.18
C ASP A 475 -25.71 -8.60 6.45
N GLU A 476 -25.55 -7.96 7.62
CA GLU A 476 -26.15 -6.65 7.92
C GLU A 476 -25.51 -5.51 7.11
N ARG A 477 -24.18 -5.56 6.90
CA ARG A 477 -23.41 -4.47 6.28
C ARG A 477 -23.33 -4.56 4.75
N ILE A 478 -23.30 -5.76 4.17
CA ILE A 478 -23.22 -5.99 2.72
C ILE A 478 -24.32 -5.24 1.94
N PRO A 479 -25.60 -5.22 2.34
CA PRO A 479 -26.63 -4.46 1.61
C PRO A 479 -26.37 -2.96 1.54
N ARG A 480 -25.58 -2.42 2.47
CA ARG A 480 -25.18 -1.02 2.55
C ARG A 480 -23.78 -0.74 2.01
N LEU A 481 -23.12 -1.74 1.42
CA LEU A 481 -21.71 -1.67 1.01
C LEU A 481 -21.42 -0.50 0.06
N ALA A 482 -22.36 -0.14 -0.79
CA ALA A 482 -22.22 0.99 -1.72
C ALA A 482 -22.09 2.35 -1.00
N SER A 483 -22.68 2.49 0.20
CA SER A 483 -22.63 3.72 1.00
C SER A 483 -21.49 3.74 2.02
N LEU A 484 -20.77 2.61 2.21
CA LEU A 484 -19.64 2.55 3.16
C LEU A 484 -18.43 3.26 2.59
N GLY A 485 -17.74 4.01 3.44
CA GLY A 485 -16.47 4.63 3.13
C GLY A 485 -15.32 3.60 3.02
N PRO A 486 -14.17 3.99 2.42
CA PRO A 486 -13.02 3.09 2.29
C PRO A 486 -12.52 2.50 3.60
N ARG A 487 -12.61 3.26 4.71
CA ARG A 487 -12.20 2.80 6.05
C ARG A 487 -13.12 1.71 6.59
N GLU A 488 -14.43 1.88 6.46
CA GLU A 488 -15.40 0.88 6.89
C GLU A 488 -15.22 -0.42 6.10
N VAL A 489 -14.98 -0.32 4.78
CA VAL A 489 -14.64 -1.46 3.94
C VAL A 489 -13.35 -2.14 4.42
N ASN A 490 -12.32 -1.38 4.80
CA ASN A 490 -11.08 -1.93 5.36
C ASN A 490 -11.33 -2.69 6.68
N GLN A 491 -12.19 -2.17 7.54
CA GLN A 491 -12.57 -2.84 8.80
C GLN A 491 -13.27 -4.18 8.56
N LEU A 492 -14.04 -4.31 7.47
CA LEU A 492 -14.74 -5.55 7.10
C LEU A 492 -13.85 -6.57 6.38
N ALA A 493 -12.76 -6.13 5.74
CA ALA A 493 -11.93 -6.95 4.85
C ALA A 493 -11.35 -8.19 5.55
N PHE A 494 -10.69 -8.00 6.67
CA PHE A 494 -10.06 -9.12 7.38
C PHE A 494 -11.04 -10.02 8.13
N PRO A 495 -12.11 -9.53 8.77
CA PRO A 495 -13.21 -10.38 9.22
C PRO A 495 -13.82 -11.23 8.10
N ALA A 496 -14.07 -10.63 6.92
CA ALA A 496 -14.56 -11.36 5.75
C ALA A 496 -13.57 -12.44 5.28
N TYR A 497 -12.26 -12.11 5.26
CA TYR A 497 -11.22 -13.10 4.95
C TYR A 497 -11.28 -14.33 5.87
N SER A 498 -11.46 -14.13 7.17
CA SER A 498 -11.45 -15.25 8.15
C SER A 498 -12.62 -16.25 8.01
N ILE A 499 -13.67 -15.88 7.29
CA ILE A 499 -14.83 -16.75 6.99
C ILE A 499 -15.03 -16.96 5.47
N ASP A 500 -13.98 -16.72 4.67
CA ASP A 500 -13.96 -16.88 3.21
C ASP A 500 -15.03 -16.06 2.46
N ALA A 501 -15.36 -14.86 2.99
CA ALA A 501 -16.39 -13.97 2.45
C ALA A 501 -15.84 -12.75 1.71
N LEU A 502 -14.56 -12.74 1.31
CA LEU A 502 -13.97 -11.61 0.54
C LEU A 502 -14.67 -11.37 -0.80
N THR A 503 -15.23 -12.41 -1.39
CA THR A 503 -16.02 -12.35 -2.63
C THR A 503 -17.12 -11.30 -2.53
N ASP A 504 -17.81 -11.22 -1.40
CA ASP A 504 -18.91 -10.29 -1.16
C ASP A 504 -18.46 -8.82 -1.12
N LEU A 505 -17.17 -8.57 -0.86
CA LEU A 505 -16.56 -7.24 -0.74
C LEU A 505 -15.67 -6.85 -1.93
N ARG A 506 -15.39 -7.76 -2.85
CA ARG A 506 -14.32 -7.70 -3.88
C ARG A 506 -14.23 -6.36 -4.62
N ASP A 507 -15.32 -5.91 -5.20
CA ASP A 507 -15.34 -4.69 -6.00
C ASP A 507 -15.03 -3.46 -5.14
N ARG A 508 -15.57 -3.43 -3.92
CA ARG A 508 -15.33 -2.34 -2.98
C ARG A 508 -13.91 -2.36 -2.41
N LEU A 509 -13.34 -3.55 -2.16
CA LEU A 509 -11.94 -3.70 -1.76
C LEU A 509 -11.00 -3.13 -2.83
N THR A 510 -11.23 -3.51 -4.10
CA THR A 510 -10.42 -3.01 -5.22
C THR A 510 -10.56 -1.50 -5.39
N LEU A 511 -11.76 -0.97 -5.26
CA LEU A 511 -12.02 0.47 -5.34
C LEU A 511 -11.33 1.20 -4.17
N SER A 512 -11.52 0.73 -2.93
CA SER A 512 -10.92 1.33 -1.73
C SER A 512 -9.39 1.31 -1.77
N TYR A 513 -8.79 0.23 -2.28
CA TYR A 513 -7.35 0.16 -2.51
C TYR A 513 -6.85 1.27 -3.45
N LYS A 514 -7.56 1.49 -4.56
CA LYS A 514 -7.24 2.57 -5.50
C LYS A 514 -7.42 3.95 -4.87
N MET A 515 -8.46 4.13 -4.06
CA MET A 515 -8.74 5.39 -3.37
C MET A 515 -7.65 5.72 -2.34
N PHE A 516 -7.30 4.81 -1.45
CA PHE A 516 -6.24 5.04 -0.46
C PHE A 516 -4.88 5.33 -1.11
N ARG A 517 -4.57 4.67 -2.23
CA ARG A 517 -3.36 5.02 -3.02
C ARG A 517 -3.43 6.43 -3.58
N ALA A 518 -4.59 6.86 -4.07
CA ALA A 518 -4.78 8.19 -4.59
C ALA A 518 -4.74 9.27 -3.50
N GLU A 519 -5.22 8.95 -2.29
CA GLU A 519 -5.24 9.84 -1.13
C GLU A 519 -3.88 9.97 -0.44
N GLY A 520 -2.88 9.18 -0.84
CA GLY A 520 -1.58 9.13 -0.16
C GLY A 520 -1.64 8.50 1.23
N ALA A 521 -2.74 7.83 1.59
CA ALA A 521 -2.88 7.05 2.82
C ALA A 521 -2.14 5.72 2.68
N SER A 522 -0.81 5.79 2.66
CA SER A 522 0.06 4.67 2.27
C SER A 522 -0.13 3.43 3.14
N ILE A 523 -0.28 3.57 4.45
CA ILE A 523 -0.51 2.45 5.37
C ILE A 523 -1.87 1.78 5.10
N ASP A 524 -2.94 2.57 4.94
CA ASP A 524 -4.28 2.04 4.61
C ASP A 524 -4.29 1.38 3.22
N ALA A 525 -3.59 1.98 2.24
CA ALA A 525 -3.43 1.41 0.91
C ALA A 525 -2.71 0.05 0.95
N MET A 526 -1.64 -0.08 1.73
CA MET A 526 -0.92 -1.34 1.90
C MET A 526 -1.80 -2.39 2.60
N ALA A 527 -2.50 -2.03 3.67
CA ALA A 527 -3.41 -2.94 4.37
C ALA A 527 -4.51 -3.47 3.44
N MET A 528 -5.14 -2.57 2.67
CA MET A 528 -6.14 -2.95 1.68
C MET A 528 -5.55 -3.79 0.54
N GLY A 529 -4.33 -3.47 0.11
CA GLY A 529 -3.58 -4.24 -0.88
C GLY A 529 -3.34 -5.69 -0.44
N CYS A 530 -3.08 -5.92 0.86
CA CYS A 530 -2.99 -7.26 1.43
C CYS A 530 -4.30 -8.05 1.27
N ALA A 531 -5.45 -7.43 1.57
CA ALA A 531 -6.75 -8.09 1.41
C ALA A 531 -7.06 -8.40 -0.07
N VAL A 532 -6.78 -7.47 -0.99
CA VAL A 532 -6.90 -7.69 -2.43
C VAL A 532 -5.99 -8.82 -2.91
N MET A 533 -4.75 -8.89 -2.43
CA MET A 533 -3.80 -9.95 -2.75
C MET A 533 -4.32 -11.31 -2.29
N LEU A 534 -4.88 -11.41 -1.07
CA LEU A 534 -5.46 -12.65 -0.54
C LEU A 534 -6.65 -13.14 -1.37
N ASP A 535 -7.57 -12.25 -1.81
CA ASP A 535 -8.67 -12.62 -2.70
C ASP A 535 -8.17 -13.13 -4.07
N LEU A 536 -7.15 -12.47 -4.63
CA LEU A 536 -6.54 -12.91 -5.90
C LEU A 536 -5.83 -14.26 -5.77
N MET A 537 -5.11 -14.50 -4.66
CA MET A 537 -4.46 -15.78 -4.39
C MET A 537 -5.47 -16.91 -4.28
N ALA A 538 -6.54 -16.71 -3.51
CA ALA A 538 -7.61 -17.68 -3.32
C ALA A 538 -8.21 -18.15 -4.66
N ARG A 539 -8.45 -17.21 -5.57
CA ARG A 539 -9.05 -17.47 -6.89
C ARG A 539 -8.09 -17.98 -7.96
N GLY A 540 -6.83 -18.21 -7.62
CA GLY A 540 -5.83 -18.65 -8.59
C GLY A 540 -5.35 -17.55 -9.56
N GLN A 541 -5.63 -16.28 -9.30
CA GLN A 541 -5.16 -15.14 -10.10
C GLN A 541 -3.76 -14.70 -9.65
N TRP A 542 -2.84 -15.61 -9.68
CA TRP A 542 -1.53 -15.50 -9.03
C TRP A 542 -0.64 -14.41 -9.62
N GLU A 543 -0.63 -14.21 -10.95
CA GLU A 543 0.11 -13.11 -11.57
C GLU A 543 -0.41 -11.73 -11.13
N ALA A 544 -1.73 -11.60 -10.95
CA ALA A 544 -2.31 -10.36 -10.44
C ALA A 544 -1.97 -10.16 -8.96
N ALA A 545 -1.96 -11.23 -8.16
CA ALA A 545 -1.53 -11.20 -6.77
C ALA A 545 -0.06 -10.76 -6.62
N GLU A 546 0.84 -11.29 -7.48
CA GLU A 546 2.25 -10.86 -7.53
C GLU A 546 2.40 -9.37 -7.83
N ARG A 547 1.66 -8.86 -8.82
CA ARG A 547 1.68 -7.42 -9.12
C ARG A 547 1.23 -6.56 -7.95
N VAL A 548 0.20 -6.98 -7.23
CA VAL A 548 -0.25 -6.27 -6.01
C VAL A 548 0.81 -6.36 -4.90
N GLY A 549 1.40 -7.54 -4.72
CA GLY A 549 2.48 -7.75 -3.77
C GLY A 549 3.71 -6.89 -4.07
N ALA A 550 4.16 -6.85 -5.32
CA ALA A 550 5.29 -6.02 -5.75
C ALA A 550 4.99 -4.51 -5.55
N ALA A 551 3.78 -4.06 -5.90
CA ALA A 551 3.37 -2.68 -5.66
C ALA A 551 3.31 -2.34 -4.16
N GLY A 552 2.92 -3.29 -3.31
CA GLY A 552 2.93 -3.14 -1.85
C GLY A 552 4.36 -3.02 -1.29
N LEU A 553 5.30 -3.82 -1.80
CA LEU A 553 6.71 -3.74 -1.42
C LEU A 553 7.33 -2.41 -1.85
N GLU A 554 7.00 -1.93 -3.04
CA GLU A 554 7.46 -0.61 -3.52
C GLU A 554 6.93 0.53 -2.65
N MET A 555 5.64 0.53 -2.31
CA MET A 555 5.07 1.50 -1.37
C MET A 555 5.76 1.45 -0.01
N ALA A 556 6.05 0.25 0.51
CA ALA A 556 6.75 0.10 1.78
C ALA A 556 8.18 0.64 1.74
N HIS A 557 8.83 0.60 0.58
CA HIS A 557 10.17 1.17 0.40
C HIS A 557 10.17 2.69 0.36
N GLN A 558 9.08 3.29 -0.12
CA GLN A 558 8.93 4.75 -0.24
C GLN A 558 8.53 5.43 1.08
N ILE A 559 8.07 4.66 2.07
CA ILE A 559 7.66 5.19 3.38
C ILE A 559 8.63 4.72 4.46
N GLU A 560 9.06 5.62 5.31
CA GLU A 560 9.82 5.26 6.48
C GLU A 560 8.93 4.53 7.50
N GLY A 561 9.25 3.27 7.82
CA GLY A 561 8.50 2.47 8.80
C GLY A 561 7.32 1.65 8.26
N GLY A 562 7.24 1.37 6.97
CA GLY A 562 6.26 0.43 6.38
C GLY A 562 6.57 -1.06 6.64
N GLU A 563 7.47 -1.35 7.58
CA GLU A 563 8.05 -2.70 7.78
C GLU A 563 7.02 -3.76 8.18
N LEU A 564 6.02 -3.40 8.99
CA LEU A 564 4.98 -4.37 9.38
C LEU A 564 4.26 -4.93 8.16
N LEU A 565 3.69 -4.06 7.33
CA LEU A 565 2.94 -4.46 6.13
C LEU A 565 3.85 -4.98 5.02
N ARG A 566 5.09 -4.49 4.94
CA ARG A 566 6.11 -5.08 4.05
C ARG A 566 6.29 -6.57 4.32
N HIS A 567 6.42 -6.97 5.58
CA HIS A 567 6.56 -8.37 5.96
C HIS A 567 5.28 -9.17 5.73
N HIS A 568 4.10 -8.53 5.77
CA HIS A 568 2.85 -9.17 5.36
C HIS A 568 2.86 -9.53 3.86
N PHE A 569 3.28 -8.61 2.98
CA PHE A 569 3.45 -8.90 1.56
C PHE A 569 4.51 -9.98 1.31
N LEU A 570 5.68 -9.92 2.00
CA LEU A 570 6.71 -10.95 1.88
C LEU A 570 6.19 -12.34 2.29
N ALA A 571 5.39 -12.44 3.35
CA ALA A 571 4.79 -13.69 3.79
C ALA A 571 3.85 -14.28 2.73
N ASN A 572 2.95 -13.46 2.18
CA ASN A 572 2.01 -13.91 1.14
C ASN A 572 2.72 -14.24 -0.18
N LEU A 573 3.72 -13.46 -0.59
CA LEU A 573 4.58 -13.79 -1.75
C LEU A 573 5.36 -15.09 -1.53
N GLY A 574 5.75 -15.38 -0.29
CA GLY A 574 6.41 -16.63 0.07
C GLY A 574 5.48 -17.85 -0.08
N ILE A 575 4.22 -17.75 0.33
CA ILE A 575 3.20 -18.79 0.12
C ILE A 575 2.99 -19.00 -1.39
N LEU A 576 2.82 -17.91 -2.14
CA LEU A 576 2.58 -17.95 -3.57
C LEU A 576 3.77 -18.58 -4.34
N ALA A 577 4.99 -18.18 -3.98
CA ALA A 577 6.22 -18.76 -4.55
C ALA A 577 6.32 -20.28 -4.28
N ALA A 578 5.93 -20.72 -3.07
CA ALA A 578 5.87 -22.16 -2.76
C ALA A 578 4.85 -22.89 -3.62
N TRP A 579 3.65 -22.33 -3.80
CA TRP A 579 2.62 -22.91 -4.67
C TRP A 579 3.06 -23.01 -6.14
N GLN A 580 3.78 -22.01 -6.65
CA GLN A 580 4.30 -21.99 -8.02
C GLN A 580 5.57 -22.83 -8.21
N GLY A 581 6.24 -23.21 -7.10
CA GLY A 581 7.47 -24.02 -7.13
C GLY A 581 8.75 -23.19 -7.28
N ASP A 582 8.72 -21.89 -7.00
CA ASP A 582 9.94 -21.10 -6.74
C ASP A 582 10.36 -21.26 -5.27
N LEU A 583 10.90 -22.45 -4.98
CA LEU A 583 11.20 -22.85 -3.61
C LEU A 583 12.37 -22.07 -3.00
N GLU A 584 13.26 -21.54 -3.83
CA GLU A 584 14.34 -20.67 -3.34
C GLU A 584 13.79 -19.30 -2.89
N ALA A 585 12.94 -18.68 -3.68
CA ALA A 585 12.27 -17.44 -3.28
C ALA A 585 11.42 -17.65 -2.02
N ALA A 586 10.65 -18.75 -1.96
CA ALA A 586 9.85 -19.09 -0.78
C ALA A 586 10.68 -19.19 0.50
N ARG A 587 11.84 -19.88 0.45
CA ARG A 587 12.78 -19.98 1.59
C ARG A 587 13.37 -18.63 1.98
N ARG A 588 13.76 -17.81 1.00
CA ARG A 588 14.26 -16.45 1.28
C ARG A 588 13.20 -15.62 2.00
N TYR A 589 11.96 -15.65 1.54
CA TYR A 589 10.85 -14.94 2.18
C TYR A 589 10.60 -15.45 3.61
N ALA A 590 10.53 -16.78 3.82
CA ALA A 590 10.35 -17.36 5.15
C ALA A 590 11.48 -16.95 6.12
N THR A 591 12.74 -16.98 5.67
CA THR A 591 13.90 -16.57 6.46
C THR A 591 13.83 -15.09 6.83
N THR A 592 13.49 -14.22 5.87
CA THR A 592 13.37 -12.76 6.09
C THR A 592 12.26 -12.45 7.10
N VAL A 593 11.09 -13.04 6.91
CA VAL A 593 9.94 -12.85 7.82
C VAL A 593 10.26 -13.37 9.22
N THR A 594 10.88 -14.55 9.36
CA THR A 594 11.27 -15.11 10.65
C THR A 594 12.26 -14.22 11.38
N ALA A 595 13.35 -13.80 10.72
CA ALA A 595 14.40 -13.01 11.32
C ALA A 595 13.87 -11.66 11.86
N TRP A 596 12.98 -11.02 11.13
CA TRP A 596 12.39 -9.75 11.55
C TRP A 596 11.36 -9.91 12.68
N SER A 597 10.55 -10.96 12.63
CA SER A 597 9.38 -11.15 13.52
C SER A 597 9.76 -11.72 14.87
N GLN A 598 10.79 -12.58 14.94
CA GLN A 598 11.17 -13.31 16.15
C GLN A 598 11.55 -12.38 17.31
N SER A 599 12.36 -11.36 17.05
CA SER A 599 12.81 -10.40 18.08
C SER A 599 11.69 -9.43 18.53
N ARG A 600 10.58 -9.34 17.78
CA ARG A 600 9.47 -8.39 17.99
C ARG A 600 8.23 -9.03 18.59
N GLY A 601 8.22 -10.36 18.72
CA GLY A 601 7.08 -11.09 19.27
C GLY A 601 5.88 -11.13 18.32
N LEU A 602 6.09 -11.08 17.01
CA LEU A 602 5.08 -11.13 15.97
C LEU A 602 4.73 -12.58 15.62
N GLY A 603 4.01 -13.26 16.52
CA GLY A 603 3.67 -14.69 16.40
C GLY A 603 2.91 -15.02 15.12
N MET A 604 1.98 -14.16 14.70
CA MET A 604 1.24 -14.34 13.46
C MET A 604 2.18 -14.49 12.23
N TYR A 605 3.21 -13.66 12.13
CA TYR A 605 4.17 -13.77 11.02
C TYR A 605 5.09 -14.99 11.14
N LEU A 606 5.38 -15.42 12.35
CA LEU A 606 6.11 -16.68 12.54
C LEU A 606 5.31 -17.87 12.04
N ASP A 607 3.98 -17.87 12.23
CA ASP A 607 3.10 -18.91 11.70
C ASP A 607 3.02 -18.86 10.17
N PHE A 608 2.99 -17.68 9.56
CA PHE A 608 3.13 -17.57 8.09
C PHE A 608 4.45 -18.14 7.59
N ALA A 609 5.57 -17.83 8.25
CA ALA A 609 6.88 -18.36 7.86
C ALA A 609 6.97 -19.89 8.02
N ARG A 610 6.38 -20.44 9.09
CA ARG A 610 6.24 -21.90 9.29
C ARG A 610 5.39 -22.52 8.19
N ARG A 611 4.26 -21.91 7.84
CA ARG A 611 3.41 -22.39 6.74
C ARG A 611 4.14 -22.40 5.40
N ILE A 612 4.92 -21.35 5.07
CA ILE A 612 5.77 -21.38 3.88
C ILE A 612 6.71 -22.59 3.93
N THR A 613 7.30 -22.89 5.09
CA THR A 613 8.16 -24.07 5.27
C THR A 613 7.41 -25.38 5.03
N VAL A 614 6.18 -25.49 5.53
CA VAL A 614 5.29 -26.64 5.23
C VAL A 614 5.06 -26.82 3.74
N LEU A 615 4.67 -25.74 3.05
CA LEU A 615 4.37 -25.76 1.62
C LEU A 615 5.60 -26.09 0.76
N VAL A 616 6.78 -25.57 1.13
CA VAL A 616 8.05 -25.91 0.48
C VAL A 616 8.35 -27.39 0.63
N ALA A 617 8.21 -27.93 1.84
CA ALA A 617 8.46 -29.34 2.11
C ALA A 617 7.44 -30.26 1.37
N LEU A 618 6.15 -29.87 1.31
CA LEU A 618 5.12 -30.58 0.53
C LEU A 618 5.44 -30.55 -0.98
N ALA A 619 5.90 -29.41 -1.50
CA ALA A 619 6.29 -29.28 -2.90
C ALA A 619 7.50 -30.17 -3.27
N GLU A 620 8.43 -30.38 -2.34
CA GLU A 620 9.58 -31.28 -2.47
C GLU A 620 9.24 -32.75 -2.17
N ALA A 621 7.99 -33.04 -1.77
CA ALA A 621 7.58 -34.34 -1.26
C ALA A 621 8.39 -34.82 -0.03
N ASP A 622 8.94 -33.89 0.74
CA ASP A 622 9.54 -34.15 2.06
C ASP A 622 8.45 -34.08 3.14
N PHE A 623 7.63 -35.12 3.18
CA PHE A 623 6.48 -35.17 4.07
C PHE A 623 6.85 -35.20 5.56
N GLU A 624 8.05 -35.67 5.92
CA GLU A 624 8.48 -35.66 7.31
C GLU A 624 8.73 -34.22 7.78
N SER A 625 9.50 -33.43 7.03
CA SER A 625 9.72 -32.02 7.33
C SER A 625 8.42 -31.23 7.28
N ALA A 626 7.52 -31.51 6.32
CA ALA A 626 6.19 -30.91 6.24
C ALA A 626 5.38 -31.17 7.50
N TYR A 627 5.34 -32.41 7.97
CA TYR A 627 4.62 -32.81 9.18
C TYR A 627 5.18 -32.08 10.43
N GLN A 628 6.49 -32.09 10.63
CA GLN A 628 7.11 -31.43 11.79
C GLN A 628 6.84 -29.93 11.80
N ALA A 629 6.89 -29.28 10.64
CA ALA A 629 6.57 -27.87 10.52
C ALA A 629 5.07 -27.60 10.77
N ALA A 630 4.16 -28.43 10.23
CA ALA A 630 2.72 -28.29 10.43
C ALA A 630 2.31 -28.45 11.90
N VAL A 631 2.88 -29.46 12.59
CA VAL A 631 2.64 -29.69 14.03
C VAL A 631 3.12 -28.52 14.89
N SER A 632 4.15 -27.79 14.45
CA SER A 632 4.61 -26.60 15.18
C SER A 632 3.63 -25.42 15.10
N ILE A 633 2.68 -25.44 14.15
CA ILE A 633 1.58 -24.45 14.02
C ILE A 633 0.35 -24.99 14.75
N CYS A 634 -0.03 -26.25 14.49
CA CYS A 634 -1.23 -26.89 14.99
C CYS A 634 -0.94 -28.33 15.39
N PRO A 635 -0.72 -28.61 16.70
CA PRO A 635 -0.59 -29.98 17.18
C PRO A 635 -1.82 -30.82 16.89
N PRO A 636 -1.70 -32.14 16.60
CA PRO A 636 -2.83 -32.97 16.13
C PRO A 636 -4.04 -33.03 17.05
N GLU A 637 -3.85 -32.99 18.36
CA GLU A 637 -4.93 -33.05 19.35
C GLU A 637 -5.30 -31.69 19.93
N GLN A 638 -4.70 -30.62 19.41
CA GLN A 638 -4.90 -29.25 19.89
C GLN A 638 -5.16 -28.35 18.70
N PHE A 639 -6.26 -27.62 18.75
CA PHE A 639 -6.56 -26.61 17.74
C PHE A 639 -6.38 -25.23 18.40
N PRO A 640 -5.25 -24.54 18.19
CA PRO A 640 -4.99 -23.29 18.89
C PRO A 640 -6.03 -22.23 18.48
N PRO A 641 -6.76 -21.68 19.46
CA PRO A 641 -7.92 -20.82 19.17
C PRO A 641 -7.56 -19.49 18.49
N PHE A 642 -6.32 -19.04 18.58
CA PHE A 642 -5.93 -17.72 18.08
C PHE A 642 -5.02 -17.75 16.84
N SER A 643 -4.84 -18.91 16.22
CA SER A 643 -4.02 -19.05 15.02
C SER A 643 -4.84 -18.83 13.76
N ASN A 644 -4.39 -17.86 12.93
CA ASN A 644 -5.02 -17.54 11.64
C ASN A 644 -4.72 -18.57 10.55
N GLN A 645 -3.72 -19.46 10.75
CA GLN A 645 -3.25 -20.40 9.73
C GLN A 645 -3.83 -21.81 9.87
N VAL A 646 -4.59 -22.07 10.91
CA VAL A 646 -5.05 -23.42 11.24
C VAL A 646 -6.05 -23.95 10.20
N GLY A 647 -7.01 -23.12 9.76
CA GLY A 647 -7.98 -23.52 8.73
C GLY A 647 -7.29 -23.76 7.37
N ASP A 648 -6.34 -22.91 7.01
CA ASP A 648 -5.59 -23.02 5.77
C ASP A 648 -4.60 -24.20 5.77
N GLY A 649 -4.09 -24.58 6.94
CA GLY A 649 -3.14 -25.69 7.12
C GLY A 649 -3.79 -27.07 7.28
N LEU A 650 -5.14 -27.16 7.25
CA LEU A 650 -5.88 -28.39 7.51
C LEU A 650 -5.50 -29.54 6.56
N LEU A 651 -5.47 -29.26 5.26
CA LEU A 651 -5.01 -30.24 4.25
C LEU A 651 -3.53 -30.56 4.40
N ASP A 652 -2.71 -29.57 4.74
CA ASP A 652 -1.23 -29.68 4.79
C ASP A 652 -0.82 -30.71 5.86
N LEU A 653 -1.39 -30.59 7.06
CA LEU A 653 -1.07 -31.46 8.18
C LEU A 653 -1.54 -32.90 7.92
N VAL A 654 -2.79 -33.08 7.48
CA VAL A 654 -3.35 -34.41 7.25
C VAL A 654 -2.64 -35.11 6.08
N GLU A 655 -2.33 -34.39 5.00
CA GLU A 655 -1.55 -34.92 3.89
C GLU A 655 -0.18 -35.43 4.35
N ALA A 656 0.56 -34.58 5.07
CA ALA A 656 1.87 -34.92 5.58
C ALA A 656 1.85 -36.10 6.56
N ALA A 657 0.86 -36.14 7.47
CA ALA A 657 0.68 -37.21 8.43
C ALA A 657 0.42 -38.57 7.75
N ILE A 658 -0.45 -38.61 6.75
CA ILE A 658 -0.78 -39.86 6.01
C ILE A 658 0.44 -40.34 5.24
N HIS A 659 1.18 -39.46 4.58
CA HIS A 659 2.37 -39.83 3.82
C HIS A 659 3.52 -40.33 4.69
N THR A 660 3.55 -39.94 5.97
CA THR A 660 4.55 -40.40 6.95
C THR A 660 4.07 -41.60 7.79
N GLY A 661 2.87 -42.14 7.49
CA GLY A 661 2.33 -43.30 8.17
C GLY A 661 1.66 -43.00 9.53
N ARG A 662 1.41 -41.75 9.85
CA ARG A 662 0.82 -41.24 11.09
C ARG A 662 -0.70 -41.14 11.00
N LEU A 663 -1.34 -42.21 10.54
CA LEU A 663 -2.79 -42.21 10.33
C LEU A 663 -3.58 -41.95 11.64
N ALA A 664 -3.13 -42.49 12.77
CA ALA A 664 -3.80 -42.27 14.06
C ALA A 664 -3.77 -40.77 14.48
N GLU A 665 -2.65 -40.07 14.25
CA GLU A 665 -2.54 -38.66 14.54
C GLU A 665 -3.37 -37.80 13.58
N ALA A 666 -3.44 -38.18 12.31
CA ALA A 666 -4.34 -37.51 11.34
C ALA A 666 -5.81 -37.70 11.74
N GLN A 667 -6.20 -38.90 12.17
CA GLN A 667 -7.57 -39.19 12.66
C GLN A 667 -7.90 -38.41 13.94
N ALA A 668 -6.94 -38.30 14.88
CA ALA A 668 -7.11 -37.48 16.09
C ALA A 668 -7.34 -36.02 15.76
N HIS A 669 -6.56 -35.47 14.79
CA HIS A 669 -6.74 -34.10 14.32
C HIS A 669 -8.12 -33.89 13.68
N VAL A 670 -8.56 -34.79 12.79
CA VAL A 670 -9.87 -34.69 12.15
C VAL A 670 -11.00 -34.82 13.19
N ALA A 671 -10.83 -35.65 14.22
CA ALA A 671 -11.80 -35.76 15.31
C ALA A 671 -11.92 -34.47 16.13
N GLU A 672 -10.78 -33.77 16.35
CA GLU A 672 -10.76 -32.49 17.03
C GLU A 672 -11.43 -31.39 16.18
N VAL A 673 -11.15 -31.36 14.86
CA VAL A 673 -11.82 -30.47 13.89
C VAL A 673 -13.35 -30.64 13.95
N ALA A 674 -13.82 -31.90 14.01
CA ALA A 674 -15.24 -32.21 14.13
C ALA A 674 -15.82 -31.81 15.51
N ARG A 675 -15.06 -32.03 16.59
CA ARG A 675 -15.46 -31.65 17.96
C ARG A 675 -15.66 -30.17 18.11
N LEU A 676 -14.75 -29.37 17.50
CA LEU A 676 -14.77 -27.91 17.52
C LEU A 676 -15.71 -27.32 16.45
N LYS A 677 -16.35 -28.17 15.63
CA LYS A 677 -17.27 -27.76 14.55
C LYS A 677 -16.62 -26.77 13.55
N ILE A 678 -15.34 -26.98 13.24
CA ILE A 678 -14.58 -26.11 12.33
C ILE A 678 -15.26 -25.96 10.96
N ALA A 679 -16.00 -26.97 10.51
CA ALA A 679 -16.81 -26.93 9.28
C ALA A 679 -17.83 -25.77 9.26
N GLU A 680 -18.32 -25.31 10.41
CA GLU A 680 -19.29 -24.20 10.50
C GLU A 680 -18.67 -22.81 10.22
N VAL A 681 -17.33 -22.70 10.08
CA VAL A 681 -16.64 -21.44 9.83
C VAL A 681 -16.98 -20.86 8.45
N SER A 682 -16.93 -21.70 7.41
CA SER A 682 -17.27 -21.30 6.05
C SER A 682 -17.55 -22.51 5.15
N PRO A 683 -18.25 -22.29 4.00
CA PRO A 683 -18.45 -23.35 3.01
C PRO A 683 -17.14 -23.96 2.47
N ARG A 684 -16.05 -23.18 2.34
CA ARG A 684 -14.73 -23.69 1.98
C ARG A 684 -14.21 -24.65 3.05
N VAL A 685 -14.22 -24.23 4.30
CA VAL A 685 -13.71 -25.03 5.42
C VAL A 685 -14.56 -26.29 5.62
N GLU A 686 -15.87 -26.25 5.37
CA GLU A 686 -16.73 -27.43 5.35
C GLU A 686 -16.24 -28.44 4.30
N ALA A 687 -15.99 -28.01 3.07
CA ALA A 687 -15.46 -28.86 2.01
C ALA A 687 -14.07 -29.43 2.35
N LEU A 688 -13.19 -28.63 2.94
CA LEU A 688 -11.87 -29.09 3.41
C LEU A 688 -12.01 -30.13 4.52
N THR A 689 -12.96 -29.96 5.44
CA THR A 689 -13.23 -30.91 6.52
C THR A 689 -13.73 -32.25 5.95
N MET A 690 -14.61 -32.22 4.95
CA MET A 690 -15.03 -33.46 4.23
C MET A 690 -13.84 -34.14 3.55
N ALA A 691 -12.94 -33.35 2.92
CA ALA A 691 -11.77 -33.88 2.25
C ALA A 691 -10.78 -34.57 3.21
N VAL A 692 -10.45 -33.94 4.35
CA VAL A 692 -9.55 -34.55 5.34
C VAL A 692 -10.20 -35.75 6.03
N SER A 693 -11.51 -35.71 6.21
CA SER A 693 -12.28 -36.87 6.67
C SER A 693 -12.17 -38.02 5.66
N ALA A 694 -12.33 -37.76 4.36
CA ALA A 694 -12.14 -38.75 3.31
C ALA A 694 -10.74 -39.37 3.30
N MET A 695 -9.72 -38.55 3.54
CA MET A 695 -8.30 -38.97 3.58
C MET A 695 -8.01 -39.95 4.73
N THR A 696 -8.74 -39.83 5.84
CA THR A 696 -8.52 -40.62 7.08
C THR A 696 -9.57 -41.69 7.33
N ALA A 697 -10.67 -41.70 6.56
CA ALA A 697 -11.77 -42.65 6.67
C ALA A 697 -11.40 -44.05 6.18
N PRO A 698 -12.17 -45.10 6.60
CA PRO A 698 -12.13 -46.42 5.97
C PRO A 698 -12.43 -46.32 4.47
N ASP A 699 -11.82 -47.22 3.67
CA ASP A 699 -12.00 -47.25 2.20
C ASP A 699 -13.46 -47.36 1.74
N SER A 700 -14.36 -47.93 2.59
CA SER A 700 -15.78 -48.04 2.30
C SER A 700 -16.52 -46.68 2.32
N GLU A 701 -16.03 -45.69 3.03
CA GLU A 701 -16.66 -44.39 3.25
C GLU A 701 -15.95 -43.25 2.48
N ALA A 702 -14.66 -43.41 2.25
CA ALA A 702 -13.82 -42.40 1.66
C ALA A 702 -14.32 -41.87 0.31
N GLY A 703 -14.90 -42.74 -0.53
CA GLY A 703 -15.40 -42.39 -1.86
C GLY A 703 -16.50 -41.32 -1.84
N GLU A 704 -17.53 -41.54 -1.00
CA GLU A 704 -18.65 -40.60 -0.86
C GLU A 704 -18.20 -39.26 -0.28
N LEU A 705 -17.27 -39.28 0.68
CA LEU A 705 -16.71 -38.05 1.27
C LEU A 705 -15.92 -37.26 0.27
N TYR A 706 -15.09 -37.89 -0.58
CA TYR A 706 -14.38 -37.21 -1.65
C TYR A 706 -15.33 -36.58 -2.67
N GLU A 707 -16.36 -37.29 -3.08
CA GLU A 707 -17.37 -36.77 -4.02
C GLU A 707 -18.12 -35.61 -3.43
N SER A 708 -18.51 -35.68 -2.17
CA SER A 708 -19.18 -34.60 -1.44
C SER A 708 -18.30 -33.38 -1.34
N ALA A 709 -17.02 -33.54 -1.00
CA ALA A 709 -16.06 -32.43 -0.93
C ALA A 709 -15.85 -31.74 -2.29
N LEU A 710 -15.64 -32.52 -3.37
CA LEU A 710 -15.38 -32.02 -4.72
C LEU A 710 -16.61 -31.38 -5.39
N CYS A 711 -17.81 -31.76 -5.01
CA CYS A 711 -19.05 -31.16 -5.49
C CYS A 711 -19.52 -29.99 -4.62
N HIS A 712 -18.82 -29.71 -3.52
CA HIS A 712 -19.24 -28.68 -2.58
C HIS A 712 -19.08 -27.27 -3.17
N PRO A 713 -20.12 -26.42 -3.16
CA PRO A 713 -20.09 -25.10 -3.76
C PRO A 713 -19.03 -24.19 -3.13
N GLY A 714 -18.63 -24.44 -1.91
CA GLY A 714 -17.57 -23.68 -1.19
C GLY A 714 -16.20 -23.74 -1.85
N LEU A 715 -15.92 -24.68 -2.77
CA LEU A 715 -14.66 -24.75 -3.50
C LEU A 715 -14.67 -24.02 -4.85
N SER A 716 -15.80 -23.46 -5.28
CA SER A 716 -15.92 -22.83 -6.62
C SER A 716 -14.93 -21.68 -6.86
N GLU A 717 -14.56 -20.97 -5.81
CA GLU A 717 -13.60 -19.85 -5.83
C GLU A 717 -12.19 -20.26 -5.36
N PHE A 718 -11.93 -21.54 -5.09
CA PHE A 718 -10.68 -22.05 -4.52
C PHE A 718 -10.08 -23.19 -5.38
N PRO A 719 -9.63 -22.88 -6.60
CA PRO A 719 -9.20 -23.91 -7.57
C PRO A 719 -7.96 -24.70 -7.10
N PHE A 720 -7.09 -24.11 -6.29
CA PHE A 720 -5.90 -24.82 -5.81
C PHE A 720 -6.26 -25.93 -4.81
N GLU A 721 -7.14 -25.65 -3.86
CA GLU A 721 -7.66 -26.65 -2.91
C GLU A 721 -8.47 -27.72 -3.62
N HIS A 722 -9.33 -27.34 -4.57
CA HIS A 722 -10.09 -28.29 -5.38
C HIS A 722 -9.17 -29.24 -6.15
N ALA A 723 -8.08 -28.72 -6.75
CA ALA A 723 -7.09 -29.55 -7.44
C ALA A 723 -6.34 -30.49 -6.47
N ARG A 724 -6.01 -30.02 -5.25
CA ARG A 724 -5.37 -30.85 -4.22
C ARG A 724 -6.26 -32.00 -3.76
N ILE A 725 -7.56 -31.74 -3.55
CA ILE A 725 -8.54 -32.75 -3.19
C ILE A 725 -8.72 -33.76 -4.34
N SER A 726 -8.78 -33.29 -5.59
CA SER A 726 -8.84 -34.16 -6.77
C SER A 726 -7.59 -35.04 -6.90
N LEU A 727 -6.41 -34.53 -6.58
CA LEU A 727 -5.17 -35.31 -6.51
C LEU A 727 -5.24 -36.39 -5.42
N ALA A 728 -5.68 -36.03 -4.21
CA ALA A 728 -5.82 -36.97 -3.09
C ALA A 728 -6.83 -38.10 -3.42
N GLN A 729 -8.00 -37.76 -4.00
CA GLN A 729 -8.96 -38.71 -4.51
C GLN A 729 -8.35 -39.66 -5.55
N GLY A 730 -7.63 -39.11 -6.53
CA GLY A 730 -6.98 -39.90 -7.57
C GLY A 730 -5.96 -40.89 -7.02
N MET A 731 -5.17 -40.44 -6.02
CA MET A 731 -4.23 -41.34 -5.32
C MET A 731 -4.95 -42.44 -4.52
N TRP A 732 -6.03 -42.11 -3.83
CA TRP A 732 -6.87 -43.09 -3.15
C TRP A 732 -7.47 -44.12 -4.13
N LEU A 733 -8.10 -43.68 -5.23
CA LEU A 733 -8.65 -44.53 -6.29
C LEU A 733 -7.60 -45.47 -6.88
N ARG A 734 -6.35 -44.97 -7.06
CA ARG A 734 -5.22 -45.80 -7.52
C ARG A 734 -4.89 -46.94 -6.53
N ARG A 735 -4.88 -46.63 -5.23
CA ARG A 735 -4.68 -47.62 -4.16
C ARG A 735 -5.77 -48.68 -4.18
N GLN A 736 -7.02 -48.25 -4.47
CA GLN A 736 -8.19 -49.16 -4.62
C GLN A 736 -8.18 -49.91 -5.95
N ARG A 737 -7.17 -49.74 -6.79
CA ARG A 737 -7.06 -50.35 -8.14
C ARG A 737 -8.17 -49.93 -9.12
N ARG A 738 -8.91 -48.87 -8.83
CA ARG A 738 -9.89 -48.21 -9.72
C ARG A 738 -9.20 -47.30 -10.72
N PHE A 739 -8.34 -47.88 -11.58
CA PHE A 739 -7.37 -47.14 -12.40
C PHE A 739 -8.02 -46.19 -13.41
N THR A 740 -9.19 -46.50 -13.95
CA THR A 740 -9.87 -45.63 -14.90
C THR A 740 -10.34 -44.36 -14.23
N GLU A 741 -10.96 -44.47 -13.09
CA GLU A 741 -11.45 -43.35 -12.29
C GLU A 741 -10.28 -42.52 -11.70
N ALA A 742 -9.24 -43.23 -11.24
CA ALA A 742 -8.01 -42.60 -10.80
C ALA A 742 -7.41 -41.68 -11.91
N ARG A 743 -7.32 -42.16 -13.14
CA ARG A 743 -6.83 -41.36 -14.26
C ARG A 743 -7.71 -40.15 -14.55
N THR A 744 -9.04 -40.31 -14.43
CA THR A 744 -9.96 -39.17 -14.62
C THR A 744 -9.73 -38.09 -13.57
N ALA A 745 -9.66 -38.44 -12.28
CA ALA A 745 -9.39 -37.50 -11.20
C ALA A 745 -8.01 -36.84 -11.31
N LEU A 746 -6.95 -37.63 -11.59
CA LEU A 746 -5.58 -37.15 -11.74
C LEU A 746 -5.41 -36.25 -12.97
N THR A 747 -6.13 -36.51 -14.07
CA THR A 747 -6.12 -35.64 -15.24
C THR A 747 -6.77 -34.30 -14.93
N LYS A 748 -7.88 -34.29 -14.15
CA LYS A 748 -8.54 -33.06 -13.71
C LYS A 748 -7.59 -32.24 -12.82
N ALA A 749 -7.02 -32.86 -11.80
CA ALA A 749 -6.06 -32.22 -10.93
C ALA A 749 -4.85 -31.64 -11.68
N ALA A 750 -4.24 -32.42 -12.59
CA ALA A 750 -3.10 -31.94 -13.36
C ALA A 750 -3.43 -30.72 -14.23
N LYS A 751 -4.57 -30.71 -14.91
CA LYS A 751 -5.02 -29.57 -15.72
C LYS A 751 -5.25 -28.31 -14.89
N GLU A 752 -5.85 -28.45 -13.71
CA GLU A 752 -6.09 -27.33 -12.81
C GLU A 752 -4.76 -26.77 -12.28
N PHE A 753 -3.81 -27.62 -11.87
CA PHE A 753 -2.47 -27.19 -11.45
C PHE A 753 -1.67 -26.56 -12.58
N ASP A 754 -1.72 -27.12 -13.80
CA ASP A 754 -1.07 -26.53 -14.97
C ASP A 754 -1.63 -25.14 -15.28
N HIS A 755 -2.96 -24.95 -15.17
CA HIS A 755 -3.63 -23.67 -15.38
C HIS A 755 -3.24 -22.63 -14.34
N LEU A 756 -3.06 -23.05 -13.08
CA LEU A 756 -2.63 -22.19 -11.99
C LEU A 756 -1.11 -21.89 -12.01
N GLY A 757 -0.33 -22.66 -12.75
CA GLY A 757 1.13 -22.60 -12.67
C GLY A 757 1.72 -23.29 -11.44
N ALA A 758 0.96 -24.17 -10.76
CA ALA A 758 1.35 -24.92 -9.56
C ALA A 758 2.26 -26.11 -9.92
N ARG A 759 3.46 -25.84 -10.42
CA ARG A 759 4.37 -26.82 -11.02
C ARG A 759 4.63 -28.05 -10.16
N PRO A 760 4.98 -27.97 -8.85
CA PRO A 760 5.25 -29.17 -8.05
C PRO A 760 4.05 -30.12 -7.94
N TRP A 761 2.85 -29.58 -7.78
CA TRP A 761 1.61 -30.36 -7.68
C TRP A 761 1.20 -30.91 -9.05
N ALA A 762 1.40 -30.16 -10.13
CA ALA A 762 1.17 -30.65 -11.49
C ALA A 762 2.08 -31.85 -11.82
N GLU A 763 3.39 -31.74 -11.53
CA GLU A 763 4.36 -32.82 -11.71
C GLU A 763 3.97 -34.07 -10.90
N ARG A 764 3.52 -33.88 -9.67
CA ARG A 764 3.05 -34.97 -8.81
C ARG A 764 1.77 -35.61 -9.38
N ALA A 765 0.78 -34.83 -9.81
CA ALA A 765 -0.44 -35.33 -10.44
C ALA A 765 -0.13 -36.12 -11.73
N HIS A 766 0.77 -35.60 -12.58
CA HIS A 766 1.24 -36.32 -13.77
C HIS A 766 1.98 -37.61 -13.43
N SER A 767 2.78 -37.63 -12.36
CA SER A 767 3.49 -38.85 -11.91
C SER A 767 2.50 -39.91 -11.44
N GLU A 768 1.51 -39.54 -10.63
CA GLU A 768 0.45 -40.44 -10.15
C GLU A 768 -0.44 -40.95 -11.29
N PHE A 769 -0.72 -40.10 -12.30
CA PHE A 769 -1.44 -40.51 -13.51
C PHE A 769 -0.69 -41.60 -14.27
N ARG A 770 0.64 -41.45 -14.46
CA ARG A 770 1.48 -42.48 -15.07
C ARG A 770 1.48 -43.78 -14.26
N ALA A 771 1.54 -43.66 -12.92
CA ALA A 771 1.51 -44.82 -12.04
C ALA A 771 0.16 -45.57 -12.07
N ALA A 772 -0.94 -44.89 -12.45
CA ALA A 772 -2.25 -45.50 -12.65
C ALA A 772 -2.39 -46.27 -13.97
N GLY A 773 -1.28 -46.58 -14.69
CA GLY A 773 -1.28 -47.49 -15.84
C GLY A 773 -1.81 -46.84 -17.13
N ALA A 774 -1.58 -45.52 -17.35
CA ALA A 774 -1.83 -44.92 -18.64
C ALA A 774 -1.01 -45.67 -19.72
N PRO A 775 -1.59 -45.95 -20.92
CA PRO A 775 -0.81 -46.48 -22.01
C PRO A 775 0.18 -45.40 -22.44
N GLY A 776 1.29 -45.35 -21.75
CA GLY A 776 2.37 -44.49 -22.11
C GLY A 776 3.10 -45.05 -23.31
N ASN A 777 3.10 -44.30 -24.39
CA ASN A 777 4.23 -44.32 -25.28
C ASN A 777 5.45 -43.97 -24.43
N ARG A 778 6.14 -44.96 -23.91
CA ARG A 778 7.46 -44.75 -23.30
C ARG A 778 8.39 -44.27 -24.41
N PRO A 779 8.77 -43.00 -24.46
CA PRO A 779 10.07 -42.68 -24.95
C PRO A 779 11.01 -43.34 -23.93
N LYS A 780 11.87 -44.20 -24.39
CA LYS A 780 13.07 -44.58 -23.67
C LYS A 780 13.98 -43.37 -23.65
N ASP A 781 13.61 -42.37 -22.89
CA ASP A 781 14.48 -41.24 -22.65
C ASP A 781 15.33 -41.59 -21.41
N ASN A 782 16.47 -42.23 -21.72
CA ASN A 782 17.48 -42.54 -20.72
C ASN A 782 18.12 -41.28 -20.08
N ASN A 783 17.65 -40.07 -20.42
CA ASN A 783 18.14 -38.79 -19.97
C ASN A 783 17.15 -38.02 -19.10
N ALA A 784 16.03 -38.62 -18.68
CA ALA A 784 15.11 -37.95 -17.76
C ALA A 784 15.75 -37.67 -16.39
N PRO A 785 15.66 -36.46 -15.82
CA PRO A 785 16.22 -36.14 -14.52
C PRO A 785 15.66 -37.06 -13.45
N LEU A 786 16.46 -37.32 -12.42
CA LEU A 786 16.00 -38.10 -11.23
C LEU A 786 14.88 -37.35 -10.53
N SER A 787 13.83 -38.07 -10.16
CA SER A 787 12.85 -37.50 -9.21
C SER A 787 13.51 -37.25 -7.85
N PRO A 788 12.98 -36.34 -7.01
CA PRO A 788 13.51 -36.09 -5.66
C PRO A 788 13.63 -37.37 -4.84
N GLN A 789 12.66 -38.26 -4.92
CA GLN A 789 12.65 -39.53 -4.22
C GLN A 789 13.69 -40.53 -4.77
N GLU A 790 13.83 -40.59 -6.11
CA GLU A 790 14.89 -41.40 -6.75
C GLU A 790 16.29 -40.88 -6.37
N ARG A 791 16.47 -39.55 -6.33
CA ARG A 791 17.71 -38.93 -5.91
C ARG A 791 18.05 -39.30 -4.45
N ARG A 792 17.07 -39.19 -3.55
CA ARG A 792 17.27 -39.52 -2.13
C ARG A 792 17.58 -40.98 -1.92
N ILE A 793 16.92 -41.89 -2.65
CA ILE A 793 17.25 -43.32 -2.61
C ILE A 793 18.63 -43.57 -3.18
N ALA A 794 19.04 -42.89 -4.23
CA ALA A 794 20.37 -43.03 -4.85
C ALA A 794 21.48 -42.57 -3.88
N GLU A 795 21.27 -41.44 -3.20
CA GLU A 795 22.18 -40.90 -2.20
C GLU A 795 22.38 -41.88 -1.04
N LEU A 796 21.31 -42.38 -0.45
CA LEU A 796 21.35 -43.37 0.62
C LEU A 796 22.01 -44.70 0.15
N ALA A 797 21.72 -45.10 -1.05
CA ALA A 797 22.34 -46.29 -1.63
C ALA A 797 23.83 -46.12 -1.91
N ALA A 798 24.26 -44.91 -2.28
CA ALA A 798 25.66 -44.54 -2.50
C ALA A 798 26.49 -44.52 -1.18
N THR A 799 25.84 -44.25 -0.03
CA THR A 799 26.50 -44.38 1.30
C THR A 799 26.66 -45.82 1.81
N GLY A 800 26.12 -46.78 1.06
CA GLY A 800 26.21 -48.20 1.41
C GLY A 800 25.01 -48.75 2.18
N ALA A 801 23.95 -47.94 2.43
CA ALA A 801 22.78 -48.38 3.16
C ALA A 801 22.05 -49.52 2.40
N SER A 802 21.70 -50.60 3.05
CA SER A 802 20.97 -51.73 2.47
C SER A 802 19.54 -51.34 2.04
N THR A 803 18.90 -52.08 1.13
CA THR A 803 17.48 -51.85 0.73
C THR A 803 16.52 -51.80 1.94
N LYS A 804 16.76 -52.65 2.97
CA LYS A 804 15.99 -52.64 4.21
C LYS A 804 16.19 -51.34 5.03
N GLN A 805 17.44 -50.87 5.12
CA GLN A 805 17.77 -49.63 5.84
C GLN A 805 17.21 -48.41 5.12
N ILE A 806 17.30 -48.35 3.79
CA ILE A 806 16.67 -47.29 2.99
C ILE A 806 15.16 -47.31 3.16
N ALA A 807 14.56 -48.51 3.14
CA ALA A 807 13.11 -48.67 3.34
C ALA A 807 12.65 -48.15 4.71
N ILE A 808 13.42 -48.45 5.79
CA ILE A 808 13.13 -47.94 7.13
C ILE A 808 13.33 -46.41 7.19
N GLN A 809 14.43 -45.92 6.66
CA GLN A 809 14.79 -44.50 6.73
C GLN A 809 13.87 -43.59 5.91
N LEU A 810 13.29 -44.12 4.84
CA LEU A 810 12.31 -43.37 3.98
C LEU A 810 10.87 -43.81 4.22
N THR A 811 10.61 -44.66 5.20
CA THR A 811 9.29 -45.18 5.58
C THR A 811 8.50 -45.75 4.38
N ILE A 812 9.20 -46.49 3.50
CA ILE A 812 8.62 -47.14 2.33
C ILE A 812 8.89 -48.65 2.35
N SER A 813 8.17 -49.42 1.54
CA SER A 813 8.43 -50.86 1.48
C SER A 813 9.78 -51.18 0.82
N PRO A 814 10.50 -52.24 1.24
CA PRO A 814 11.73 -52.70 0.55
C PRO A 814 11.51 -52.95 -0.95
N ARG A 815 10.31 -53.40 -1.33
CA ARG A 815 9.91 -53.60 -2.73
C ARG A 815 9.81 -52.31 -3.51
N THR A 816 9.40 -51.22 -2.84
CA THR A 816 9.36 -49.86 -3.43
C THR A 816 10.75 -49.35 -3.68
N VAL A 817 11.68 -49.55 -2.71
CA VAL A 817 13.11 -49.20 -2.88
C VAL A 817 13.72 -49.93 -4.08
N ASP A 818 13.47 -51.26 -4.19
CA ASP A 818 13.98 -52.03 -5.32
C ASP A 818 13.41 -51.60 -6.67
N THR A 819 12.17 -51.13 -6.67
CA THR A 819 11.54 -50.57 -7.89
C THR A 819 12.20 -49.27 -8.31
N HIS A 820 12.43 -48.37 -7.37
CA HIS A 820 13.15 -47.10 -7.62
C HIS A 820 14.58 -47.38 -8.06
N MET A 821 15.30 -48.28 -7.39
CA MET A 821 16.65 -48.66 -7.78
C MET A 821 16.72 -49.19 -9.20
N ARG A 822 15.73 -49.99 -9.65
CA ARG A 822 15.64 -50.49 -11.02
C ARG A 822 15.42 -49.38 -12.03
N ASN A 823 14.64 -48.37 -11.66
CA ASN A 823 14.32 -47.22 -12.53
C ASN A 823 15.47 -46.20 -12.61
N LEU A 824 16.21 -45.97 -11.54
CA LEU A 824 17.28 -44.97 -11.47
C LEU A 824 18.59 -45.43 -12.17
N PHE A 825 18.84 -46.75 -12.22
CA PHE A 825 20.07 -47.30 -12.87
C PHE A 825 20.17 -46.90 -14.35
N PRO A 826 19.14 -47.08 -15.17
CA PRO A 826 19.18 -46.62 -16.55
C PRO A 826 19.30 -45.11 -16.71
N LYS A 827 18.68 -44.32 -15.77
CA LYS A 827 18.75 -42.85 -15.79
C LYS A 827 20.14 -42.31 -15.45
N LEU A 828 20.87 -43.02 -14.60
CA LEU A 828 22.24 -42.67 -14.25
C LEU A 828 23.30 -43.34 -15.11
N GLY A 829 22.91 -44.20 -16.04
CA GLY A 829 23.82 -44.94 -16.88
C GLY A 829 24.69 -45.98 -16.13
N VAL A 830 24.23 -46.47 -14.95
CA VAL A 830 24.98 -47.39 -14.12
C VAL A 830 24.36 -48.76 -14.08
N THR A 831 25.18 -49.78 -13.93
CA THR A 831 24.74 -51.17 -13.89
C THR A 831 24.92 -51.80 -12.49
N SER A 832 25.51 -51.05 -11.54
CA SER A 832 25.74 -51.56 -10.19
C SER A 832 25.51 -50.48 -9.14
N ARG A 833 25.12 -50.89 -7.94
CA ARG A 833 24.94 -50.01 -6.78
C ARG A 833 26.23 -49.27 -6.37
N ALA A 834 27.39 -49.90 -6.53
CA ALA A 834 28.68 -49.31 -6.24
C ALA A 834 29.04 -48.11 -7.12
N ALA A 835 28.46 -48.03 -8.32
CA ALA A 835 28.70 -46.94 -9.28
C ALA A 835 27.85 -45.69 -8.99
N LEU A 836 26.83 -45.78 -8.14
CA LEU A 836 25.88 -44.68 -7.88
C LEU A 836 26.56 -43.40 -7.37
N GLY A 837 27.50 -43.52 -6.43
CA GLY A 837 28.16 -42.35 -5.87
C GLY A 837 29.01 -41.59 -6.88
N ALA A 838 29.62 -42.27 -7.84
CA ALA A 838 30.35 -41.61 -8.93
C ALA A 838 29.42 -40.90 -9.91
N ALA A 839 28.35 -41.57 -10.27
CA ALA A 839 27.36 -41.03 -11.20
C ALA A 839 26.62 -39.77 -10.64
N LEU A 840 26.29 -39.78 -9.34
CA LEU A 840 25.67 -38.59 -8.68
C LEU A 840 26.62 -37.39 -8.67
N ARG A 841 27.90 -37.59 -8.36
CA ARG A 841 28.90 -36.50 -8.40
C ARG A 841 29.08 -35.91 -9.79
N GLN A 842 29.04 -36.75 -10.83
CA GLN A 842 29.12 -36.32 -12.22
C GLN A 842 27.88 -35.51 -12.63
N LEU A 843 26.70 -35.89 -12.18
CA LEU A 843 25.43 -35.19 -12.43
C LEU A 843 25.43 -33.82 -11.75
N ASP A 844 25.96 -33.72 -10.54
CA ASP A 844 26.05 -32.46 -9.80
C ASP A 844 27.09 -31.50 -10.42
N SER A 845 28.19 -32.00 -10.96
CA SER A 845 29.19 -31.18 -11.66
C SER A 845 28.65 -30.60 -12.97
N VAL A 846 27.83 -31.33 -13.70
CA VAL A 846 27.18 -30.87 -14.94
C VAL A 846 26.10 -29.82 -14.67
N ASN A 847 25.39 -29.93 -13.55
CA ASN A 847 24.39 -28.92 -13.13
C ASN A 847 25.04 -27.63 -12.62
N GLN A 848 26.21 -27.69 -12.00
CA GLN A 848 26.96 -26.50 -11.57
C GLN A 848 27.56 -25.72 -12.76
N THR A 849 27.88 -26.38 -13.87
CA THR A 849 28.39 -25.71 -15.09
C THR A 849 27.28 -25.03 -15.90
N LYS A 850 26.04 -25.43 -15.75
CA LYS A 850 24.87 -24.82 -16.45
C LYS A 850 24.25 -23.61 -15.73
N VAL A 851 24.67 -23.30 -14.52
CA VAL A 851 24.24 -22.15 -13.70
C VAL A 851 25.26 -21.00 -13.77
N GLY A 852 26.39 -21.21 -14.47
CA GLY A 852 27.47 -20.24 -14.61
C GLY A 852 27.65 -19.61 -16.01
N ASP A 853 26.71 -19.86 -16.93
CA ASP A 853 26.62 -19.17 -18.24
C ASP A 853 25.28 -18.38 -18.31
#